data_8a1abd4c949073f0692a88f33f2d9bbe
#
_entry.id   8a1abd4c949073f0692a88f33f2d9bbe
#
_cell.length_a   1.000
_cell.length_b   1.000
_cell.length_c   1.000
_cell.angle_alpha   90.00
_cell.angle_beta   90.00
_cell.angle_gamma   90.00
#
_symmetry.space_group_name_H-M   'P 1'
#
loop_
_entity.id
_entity.type
_entity.pdbx_description
1 polymer ?
#
loop_
_entity_poly.entity_id
_entity_poly.type
_entity_poly.pdbx_seq_one_letter_code
_entity_poly.pdbx_strand_id
1 'polypeptide(L)'
;MTETIRFTLDGQEVEAEAGQTIWEVAHGRGLKIPHLCHTPAPGYRPDGNCRACMVEVEGERTLIASCIREAKDGMVVTTDSTRAQTARKMVVEMLLADQPDRDVSHDTSSHLWDMADATGVTHSRFPKVERDRVPLLDDSHVAMRVNLDACIQCGLCVRACREVQVNDVIGMAGRGHDAYPVFDLDDPMGNSTCVACGECVQACPTGALMEATVLDDAQHGDSADFDEEVQSVCPFCGVGCQVALKVKDGAVKYVDGVNGPANEGRLCVKGRFGFDYIHHPHRLTRPLIRRDDAPEKGLNVDPGNWDQFFRETDWDEALDSAAGGLKRLKDAHGGSSVAGFGSAKCTNEEAYLFQKLIRQGFGHNNVDHCTRLCHASSVAALMENVGSGAVTASFNEIENADVAIIIGANPTENHPVAATYFKQFTKRGGKLIVMDPRGQGLKRFATHMLQFKPGADVSMLNAICHVIVEEGLYDRQYVEAFTENWEAEKAHLAQFPPERMEALCGIPAETLRAVARDFAGAKSAMIFWGMGVSQHIHGTDNSRCLISLALMCGHVGRPGTGLHPLRGQNNVQGASDAGLVPMFLPDYQSVTDDRVRRAFTDLWDADDFSAEKGLTVTEIMDAVHEDKIKGMYILGENPAMSDPDVEHARDALAKLDHLVVQDIFLTETANYADVILPASAFFEKSGTVTNTNRQVQMGRAAVARRRGARGLAHHRRSGQPPRPALAL
;
A
#
# COMPACT_ATOMS: atom_id res chain seq x y z
N MET A 1 -25.50 11.73 -18.31
CA MET A 1 -26.17 10.42 -18.47
C MET A 1 -25.63 9.85 -19.75
N THR A 2 -24.94 8.71 -19.68
CA THR A 2 -24.48 7.97 -20.85
C THR A 2 -25.69 7.51 -21.65
N GLU A 3 -25.63 7.65 -22.97
CA GLU A 3 -26.68 7.20 -23.88
C GLU A 3 -26.80 5.67 -23.78
N THR A 4 -28.00 5.17 -23.54
CA THR A 4 -28.28 3.72 -23.51
C THR A 4 -28.63 3.24 -24.91
N ILE A 5 -27.94 2.20 -25.37
CA ILE A 5 -28.19 1.53 -26.65
C ILE A 5 -28.82 0.16 -26.43
N ARG A 6 -29.57 -0.34 -27.39
CA ARG A 6 -30.19 -1.68 -27.35
C ARG A 6 -29.78 -2.49 -28.56
N PHE A 7 -29.40 -3.75 -28.33
CA PHE A 7 -29.02 -4.65 -29.39
C PHE A 7 -29.35 -6.11 -29.01
N THR A 8 -29.31 -7.01 -29.97
CA THR A 8 -29.56 -8.43 -29.75
C THR A 8 -28.24 -9.17 -29.57
N LEU A 9 -28.08 -9.90 -28.47
CA LEU A 9 -26.93 -10.74 -28.16
C LEU A 9 -27.43 -12.19 -27.93
N ASP A 10 -27.01 -13.11 -28.79
CA ASP A 10 -27.45 -14.52 -28.78
C ASP A 10 -28.96 -14.70 -28.69
N GLY A 11 -29.70 -13.91 -29.46
CA GLY A 11 -31.15 -13.94 -29.51
C GLY A 11 -31.89 -13.23 -28.37
N GLN A 12 -31.18 -12.60 -27.46
CA GLN A 12 -31.74 -11.80 -26.35
C GLN A 12 -31.50 -10.32 -26.58
N GLU A 13 -32.53 -9.50 -26.37
CA GLU A 13 -32.37 -8.06 -26.34
C GLU A 13 -31.65 -7.61 -25.10
N VAL A 14 -30.61 -6.81 -25.27
CA VAL A 14 -29.69 -6.36 -24.18
C VAL A 14 -29.50 -4.86 -24.26
N GLU A 15 -29.35 -4.24 -23.08
CA GLU A 15 -28.96 -2.83 -22.96
C GLU A 15 -27.46 -2.71 -22.65
N ALA A 16 -26.83 -1.69 -23.22
CA ALA A 16 -25.44 -1.32 -23.01
C ALA A 16 -25.29 0.21 -22.95
N GLU A 17 -24.23 0.68 -22.33
CA GLU A 17 -23.84 2.08 -22.41
C GLU A 17 -23.13 2.37 -23.74
N ALA A 18 -23.34 3.55 -24.31
CA ALA A 18 -22.61 3.97 -25.51
C ALA A 18 -21.09 3.93 -25.27
N GLY A 19 -20.37 3.31 -26.19
CA GLY A 19 -18.91 3.09 -26.09
C GLY A 19 -18.50 1.74 -25.51
N GLN A 20 -19.40 0.97 -24.87
CA GLN A 20 -19.08 -0.38 -24.44
C GLN A 20 -18.86 -1.31 -25.64
N THR A 21 -17.83 -2.16 -25.55
CA THR A 21 -17.58 -3.18 -26.57
C THR A 21 -18.54 -4.37 -26.40
N ILE A 22 -18.75 -5.11 -27.50
CA ILE A 22 -19.55 -6.35 -27.46
C ILE A 22 -19.03 -7.32 -26.38
N TRP A 23 -17.70 -7.41 -26.23
CA TRP A 23 -17.07 -8.27 -25.24
C TRP A 23 -17.40 -7.84 -23.80
N GLU A 24 -17.33 -6.54 -23.49
CA GLU A 24 -17.63 -6.01 -22.16
C GLU A 24 -19.11 -6.25 -21.78
N VAL A 25 -20.03 -6.06 -22.72
CA VAL A 25 -21.46 -6.32 -22.47
C VAL A 25 -21.70 -7.82 -22.23
N ALA A 26 -21.08 -8.68 -23.05
CA ALA A 26 -21.17 -10.13 -22.88
C ALA A 26 -20.58 -10.60 -21.54
N HIS A 27 -19.41 -10.10 -21.20
CA HIS A 27 -18.70 -10.40 -19.95
C HIS A 27 -19.52 -9.98 -18.71
N GLY A 28 -20.07 -8.76 -18.72
CA GLY A 28 -20.94 -8.27 -17.63
C GLY A 28 -22.21 -9.09 -17.42
N ARG A 29 -22.60 -9.90 -18.42
CA ARG A 29 -23.73 -10.85 -18.36
C ARG A 29 -23.32 -12.29 -18.08
N GLY A 30 -22.04 -12.54 -17.81
CA GLY A 30 -21.50 -13.87 -17.53
C GLY A 30 -21.28 -14.74 -18.76
N LEU A 31 -21.39 -14.19 -19.99
CA LEU A 31 -21.09 -14.92 -21.23
C LEU A 31 -19.57 -14.97 -21.44
N LYS A 32 -19.04 -16.18 -21.62
CA LYS A 32 -17.61 -16.41 -21.81
C LYS A 32 -17.23 -16.35 -23.29
N ILE A 33 -16.77 -15.19 -23.76
CA ILE A 33 -16.14 -15.07 -25.07
C ILE A 33 -14.62 -15.24 -24.90
N PRO A 34 -13.96 -16.21 -25.58
CA PRO A 34 -12.52 -16.43 -25.47
C PRO A 34 -11.71 -15.19 -25.83
N HIS A 35 -10.62 -14.93 -25.13
CA HIS A 35 -9.72 -13.81 -25.38
C HIS A 35 -8.31 -14.10 -24.84
N LEU A 36 -7.28 -13.53 -25.45
CA LEU A 36 -5.88 -13.68 -25.02
C LEU A 36 -5.14 -12.35 -24.97
N CYS A 37 -5.38 -11.44 -25.92
CA CYS A 37 -4.72 -10.12 -25.97
C CYS A 37 -5.50 -9.03 -25.24
N HIS A 38 -6.49 -9.38 -24.46
CA HIS A 38 -7.35 -8.50 -23.66
C HIS A 38 -7.53 -9.09 -22.26
N THR A 39 -7.69 -8.22 -21.29
CA THR A 39 -8.05 -8.56 -19.91
C THR A 39 -9.09 -7.54 -19.42
N PRO A 40 -10.08 -7.97 -18.60
CA PRO A 40 -11.06 -7.06 -18.02
C PRO A 40 -10.49 -6.19 -16.89
N ALA A 41 -9.23 -6.39 -16.52
CA ALA A 41 -8.60 -5.61 -15.45
C ALA A 41 -8.57 -4.11 -15.80
N PRO A 42 -8.77 -3.22 -14.83
CA PRO A 42 -8.77 -1.78 -15.04
C PRO A 42 -7.48 -1.27 -15.69
N GLY A 43 -7.61 -0.29 -16.59
CA GLY A 43 -6.47 0.34 -17.27
C GLY A 43 -5.93 -0.40 -18.50
N TYR A 44 -6.48 -1.56 -18.84
CA TYR A 44 -6.09 -2.31 -20.04
C TYR A 44 -7.02 -2.03 -21.22
N ARG A 45 -6.52 -1.41 -22.27
CA ARG A 45 -7.24 -1.30 -23.54
C ARG A 45 -7.12 -2.60 -24.37
N PRO A 46 -8.13 -2.97 -25.14
CA PRO A 46 -8.03 -4.10 -26.07
C PRO A 46 -7.24 -3.71 -27.33
N ASP A 47 -6.44 -4.64 -27.87
CA ASP A 47 -5.71 -4.48 -29.15
C ASP A 47 -6.37 -5.24 -30.32
N GLY A 48 -7.18 -6.27 -30.01
CA GLY A 48 -7.87 -7.08 -31.00
C GLY A 48 -6.95 -7.91 -31.92
N ASN A 49 -5.67 -8.12 -31.55
CA ASN A 49 -4.67 -8.75 -32.40
C ASN A 49 -4.69 -10.30 -32.35
N CYS A 50 -5.05 -10.93 -31.24
CA CYS A 50 -5.09 -12.41 -31.13
C CYS A 50 -6.25 -13.05 -31.89
N ARG A 51 -7.34 -12.33 -32.15
CA ARG A 51 -8.54 -12.83 -32.84
C ARG A 51 -9.28 -14.01 -32.15
N ALA A 52 -8.98 -14.28 -30.90
CA ALA A 52 -9.69 -15.32 -30.14
C ALA A 52 -11.15 -14.96 -29.85
N CYS A 53 -11.50 -13.67 -29.76
CA CYS A 53 -12.81 -13.16 -29.40
C CYS A 53 -13.76 -12.91 -30.60
N MET A 54 -13.57 -13.60 -31.72
CA MET A 54 -14.39 -13.39 -32.93
C MET A 54 -15.85 -13.77 -32.68
N VAL A 55 -16.74 -12.90 -33.13
CA VAL A 55 -18.21 -13.07 -33.12
C VAL A 55 -18.81 -12.79 -34.49
N GLU A 56 -20.03 -13.29 -34.75
CA GLU A 56 -20.76 -12.99 -35.96
C GLU A 56 -21.76 -11.86 -35.72
N VAL A 57 -21.79 -10.89 -36.63
CA VAL A 57 -22.74 -9.78 -36.59
C VAL A 57 -23.55 -9.82 -37.88
N GLU A 58 -24.88 -9.80 -37.77
CA GLU A 58 -25.79 -9.85 -38.92
C GLU A 58 -25.52 -8.66 -39.85
N GLY A 59 -25.47 -8.95 -41.16
CA GLY A 59 -25.17 -7.95 -42.17
C GLY A 59 -23.69 -7.67 -42.42
N GLU A 60 -22.78 -8.16 -41.54
CA GLU A 60 -21.33 -7.99 -41.74
C GLU A 60 -20.74 -9.18 -42.53
N ARG A 61 -19.90 -8.86 -43.50
CA ARG A 61 -19.25 -9.86 -44.35
C ARG A 61 -18.26 -10.76 -43.59
N THR A 62 -17.58 -10.19 -42.62
CA THR A 62 -16.49 -10.85 -41.85
C THR A 62 -16.89 -11.00 -40.39
N LEU A 63 -16.29 -11.99 -39.71
CA LEU A 63 -16.34 -12.04 -38.25
C LEU A 63 -15.61 -10.83 -37.65
N ILE A 64 -16.05 -10.41 -36.48
CA ILE A 64 -15.60 -9.19 -35.80
C ILE A 64 -14.96 -9.56 -34.48
N ALA A 65 -13.85 -8.90 -34.12
CA ALA A 65 -13.24 -9.01 -32.80
C ALA A 65 -14.09 -8.24 -31.77
N SER A 66 -14.81 -8.97 -30.92
CA SER A 66 -15.76 -8.38 -29.94
C SER A 66 -15.09 -7.46 -28.91
N CYS A 67 -13.81 -7.67 -28.60
CA CYS A 67 -13.09 -6.86 -27.60
C CYS A 67 -12.77 -5.43 -28.07
N ILE A 68 -12.86 -5.12 -29.39
CA ILE A 68 -12.61 -3.78 -29.95
C ILE A 68 -13.84 -3.19 -30.66
N ARG A 69 -14.88 -3.98 -30.89
CA ARG A 69 -16.09 -3.50 -31.57
C ARG A 69 -17.08 -2.99 -30.53
N GLU A 70 -17.35 -1.70 -30.60
CA GLU A 70 -18.42 -1.09 -29.81
C GLU A 70 -19.78 -1.63 -30.25
N ALA A 71 -20.65 -1.87 -29.26
CA ALA A 71 -22.02 -2.22 -29.49
C ALA A 71 -22.78 -1.02 -30.10
N LYS A 72 -23.73 -1.28 -30.99
CA LYS A 72 -24.54 -0.25 -31.64
C LYS A 72 -25.99 -0.63 -31.57
N ASP A 73 -26.87 0.40 -31.56
CA ASP A 73 -28.30 0.21 -31.53
C ASP A 73 -28.81 -0.63 -32.72
N GLY A 74 -29.68 -1.59 -32.42
CA GLY A 74 -30.23 -2.50 -33.42
C GLY A 74 -29.28 -3.58 -33.97
N MET A 75 -28.03 -3.69 -33.47
CA MET A 75 -27.08 -4.72 -33.90
C MET A 75 -27.62 -6.11 -33.48
N VAL A 76 -27.37 -7.16 -34.31
CA VAL A 76 -27.65 -8.55 -33.95
C VAL A 76 -26.33 -9.30 -33.93
N VAL A 77 -25.96 -9.80 -32.76
CA VAL A 77 -24.68 -10.47 -32.51
C VAL A 77 -24.92 -11.92 -32.10
N THR A 78 -24.20 -12.85 -32.72
CA THR A 78 -24.16 -14.26 -32.33
C THR A 78 -22.73 -14.62 -31.89
N THR A 79 -22.57 -14.94 -30.62
CA THR A 79 -21.26 -15.23 -30.03
C THR A 79 -20.78 -16.64 -30.30
N ASP A 80 -21.68 -17.57 -30.56
CA ASP A 80 -21.40 -19.01 -30.66
C ASP A 80 -21.88 -19.64 -31.99
N SER A 81 -21.85 -18.88 -33.11
CA SER A 81 -22.15 -19.42 -34.42
C SER A 81 -21.08 -20.44 -34.87
N THR A 82 -21.48 -21.42 -35.72
CA THR A 82 -20.52 -22.39 -36.30
C THR A 82 -19.32 -21.71 -36.96
N ARG A 83 -19.53 -20.57 -37.58
CA ARG A 83 -18.47 -19.78 -38.22
C ARG A 83 -17.51 -19.19 -37.18
N ALA A 84 -18.02 -18.64 -36.08
CA ALA A 84 -17.21 -18.11 -34.98
C ALA A 84 -16.40 -19.22 -34.30
N GLN A 85 -17.05 -20.35 -33.98
CA GLN A 85 -16.36 -21.53 -33.40
C GLN A 85 -15.25 -22.06 -34.28
N THR A 86 -15.50 -22.18 -35.61
CA THR A 86 -14.49 -22.65 -36.56
C THR A 86 -13.29 -21.69 -36.62
N ALA A 87 -13.54 -20.36 -36.63
CA ALA A 87 -12.49 -19.36 -36.63
C ALA A 87 -11.65 -19.41 -35.35
N ARG A 88 -12.29 -19.54 -34.15
CA ARG A 88 -11.59 -19.66 -32.87
C ARG A 88 -10.71 -20.92 -32.82
N LYS A 89 -11.21 -22.07 -33.27
CA LYS A 89 -10.42 -23.31 -33.40
C LYS A 89 -9.19 -23.09 -34.25
N MET A 90 -9.35 -22.46 -35.40
CA MET A 90 -8.24 -22.17 -36.31
C MET A 90 -7.20 -21.25 -35.67
N VAL A 91 -7.65 -20.23 -34.95
CA VAL A 91 -6.75 -19.31 -34.19
C VAL A 91 -5.95 -20.07 -33.15
N VAL A 92 -6.61 -20.94 -32.35
CA VAL A 92 -5.91 -21.76 -31.35
C VAL A 92 -4.89 -22.69 -31.99
N GLU A 93 -5.26 -23.40 -33.07
CA GLU A 93 -4.33 -24.27 -33.80
C GLU A 93 -3.09 -23.49 -34.31
N MET A 94 -3.28 -22.28 -34.83
CA MET A 94 -2.19 -21.44 -35.29
C MET A 94 -1.29 -20.97 -34.13
N LEU A 95 -1.86 -20.61 -32.99
CA LEU A 95 -1.10 -20.23 -31.80
C LEU A 95 -0.32 -21.43 -31.24
N LEU A 96 -0.92 -22.62 -31.19
CA LEU A 96 -0.23 -23.84 -30.73
C LEU A 96 0.89 -24.31 -31.66
N ALA A 97 0.91 -23.89 -32.93
CA ALA A 97 2.05 -24.16 -33.81
C ALA A 97 3.35 -23.46 -33.34
N ASP A 98 3.22 -22.38 -32.60
CA ASP A 98 4.33 -21.60 -32.06
C ASP A 98 4.67 -21.95 -30.60
N GLN A 99 3.93 -22.84 -29.98
CA GLN A 99 4.10 -23.22 -28.58
C GLN A 99 4.91 -24.51 -28.43
N PRO A 100 5.63 -24.68 -27.29
CA PRO A 100 6.08 -26.01 -26.87
C PRO A 100 4.88 -26.92 -26.64
N ASP A 101 5.11 -28.23 -26.52
CA ASP A 101 4.05 -29.16 -26.11
C ASP A 101 3.65 -28.84 -24.66
N ARG A 102 2.37 -29.10 -24.29
CA ARG A 102 1.81 -28.65 -22.99
C ARG A 102 2.63 -29.13 -21.79
N ASP A 103 3.08 -30.37 -21.81
CA ASP A 103 3.83 -31.03 -20.73
C ASP A 103 5.24 -30.45 -20.51
N VAL A 104 5.76 -29.72 -21.49
CA VAL A 104 7.05 -29.02 -21.44
C VAL A 104 6.90 -27.51 -21.59
N SER A 105 5.68 -26.97 -21.52
CA SER A 105 5.44 -25.53 -21.55
C SER A 105 5.82 -24.90 -20.21
N HIS A 106 6.21 -23.61 -20.24
CA HIS A 106 6.63 -22.87 -19.06
C HIS A 106 5.51 -22.80 -17.99
N ASP A 107 4.24 -22.64 -18.45
CA ASP A 107 3.03 -22.81 -17.62
C ASP A 107 2.07 -23.80 -18.26
N THR A 108 1.89 -24.95 -17.62
CA THR A 108 1.06 -26.06 -18.13
C THR A 108 -0.44 -25.81 -17.98
N SER A 109 -0.83 -24.78 -17.21
CA SER A 109 -2.22 -24.37 -16.95
C SER A 109 -2.52 -22.92 -17.35
N SER A 110 -1.75 -22.37 -18.27
CA SER A 110 -1.95 -21.01 -18.75
C SER A 110 -3.31 -20.81 -19.44
N HIS A 111 -3.77 -19.56 -19.49
CA HIS A 111 -5.04 -19.22 -20.15
C HIS A 111 -5.13 -19.64 -21.63
N LEU A 112 -3.98 -19.78 -22.31
CA LEU A 112 -3.94 -20.37 -23.65
C LEU A 112 -4.35 -21.85 -23.65
N TRP A 113 -3.88 -22.64 -22.67
CA TRP A 113 -4.24 -24.04 -22.54
C TRP A 113 -5.70 -24.24 -22.15
N ASP A 114 -6.24 -23.38 -21.25
CA ASP A 114 -7.68 -23.35 -20.96
C ASP A 114 -8.50 -23.11 -22.23
N MET A 115 -8.05 -22.19 -23.09
CA MET A 115 -8.73 -21.92 -24.35
C MET A 115 -8.60 -23.08 -25.34
N ALA A 116 -7.47 -23.77 -25.38
CA ALA A 116 -7.26 -24.96 -26.18
C ALA A 116 -8.25 -26.07 -25.74
N ASP A 117 -8.39 -26.32 -24.45
CA ASP A 117 -9.36 -27.26 -23.88
C ASP A 117 -10.80 -26.87 -24.22
N ALA A 118 -11.18 -25.60 -24.02
CA ALA A 118 -12.54 -25.09 -24.30
C ALA A 118 -12.91 -25.18 -25.80
N THR A 119 -11.93 -25.12 -26.71
CA THR A 119 -12.14 -25.26 -28.15
C THR A 119 -11.98 -26.70 -28.67
N GLY A 120 -11.53 -27.61 -27.82
CA GLY A 120 -11.25 -29.01 -28.17
C GLY A 120 -10.06 -29.19 -29.11
N VAL A 121 -9.05 -28.28 -28.99
CA VAL A 121 -7.81 -28.33 -29.79
C VAL A 121 -6.69 -28.84 -28.89
N THR A 122 -6.21 -30.06 -29.17
CA THR A 122 -5.12 -30.67 -28.40
C THR A 122 -3.75 -30.50 -29.02
N HIS A 123 -3.69 -30.23 -30.33
CA HIS A 123 -2.47 -30.03 -31.10
C HIS A 123 -2.75 -29.23 -32.36
N SER A 124 -1.71 -28.65 -32.94
CA SER A 124 -1.80 -27.95 -34.21
C SER A 124 -1.66 -28.89 -35.41
N ARG A 125 -2.45 -28.68 -36.46
CA ARG A 125 -2.24 -29.29 -37.79
C ARG A 125 -1.13 -28.61 -38.58
N PHE A 126 -0.74 -27.41 -38.18
CA PHE A 126 0.32 -26.66 -38.85
C PHE A 126 1.67 -27.10 -38.32
N PRO A 127 2.73 -27.06 -39.13
CA PRO A 127 4.08 -27.37 -38.67
C PRO A 127 4.51 -26.36 -37.62
N LYS A 128 5.28 -26.81 -36.62
CA LYS A 128 5.94 -25.88 -35.67
C LYS A 128 6.83 -24.91 -36.43
N VAL A 129 6.83 -23.68 -35.99
CA VAL A 129 7.63 -22.61 -36.60
C VAL A 129 8.90 -22.41 -35.78
N GLU A 130 10.07 -22.53 -36.44
CA GLU A 130 11.36 -22.22 -35.82
C GLU A 130 11.54 -20.70 -35.73
N ARG A 131 11.98 -20.21 -34.58
CA ARG A 131 12.26 -18.78 -34.34
C ARG A 131 13.75 -18.61 -34.10
N ASP A 132 14.47 -18.16 -35.13
CA ASP A 132 15.94 -18.08 -35.11
C ASP A 132 16.52 -17.01 -34.20
N ARG A 133 15.68 -16.08 -33.65
CA ARG A 133 16.14 -14.88 -32.94
C ARG A 133 15.48 -14.60 -31.60
N VAL A 134 14.64 -15.48 -31.09
CA VAL A 134 13.95 -15.28 -29.84
C VAL A 134 14.83 -15.77 -28.69
N PRO A 135 15.22 -14.90 -27.74
CA PRO A 135 15.90 -15.35 -26.52
C PRO A 135 15.00 -16.34 -25.78
N LEU A 136 15.53 -17.51 -25.45
CA LEU A 136 14.74 -18.59 -24.91
C LEU A 136 14.38 -18.33 -23.44
N LEU A 137 15.31 -18.52 -22.55
CA LEU A 137 15.11 -18.44 -21.11
C LEU A 137 15.93 -17.29 -20.52
N ASP A 138 15.28 -16.45 -19.72
CA ASP A 138 15.94 -15.45 -18.89
C ASP A 138 15.53 -15.67 -17.41
N ASP A 139 16.48 -16.15 -16.64
CA ASP A 139 16.39 -16.42 -15.20
C ASP A 139 17.16 -15.38 -14.35
N SER A 140 17.60 -14.30 -14.98
CA SER A 140 18.41 -13.26 -14.34
C SER A 140 17.68 -12.51 -13.21
N HIS A 141 16.33 -12.43 -13.28
CA HIS A 141 15.56 -11.73 -12.27
C HIS A 141 15.23 -12.65 -11.08
N VAL A 142 15.49 -12.18 -9.84
CA VAL A 142 15.35 -13.01 -8.62
C VAL A 142 13.92 -13.53 -8.39
N ALA A 143 12.89 -12.77 -8.75
CA ALA A 143 11.49 -13.09 -8.45
C ALA A 143 10.64 -13.48 -9.68
N MET A 144 11.15 -13.32 -10.89
CA MET A 144 10.42 -13.57 -12.13
C MET A 144 11.28 -14.36 -13.11
N ARG A 145 10.62 -15.11 -13.98
CA ARG A 145 11.25 -15.88 -15.06
C ARG A 145 10.62 -15.52 -16.38
N VAL A 146 11.41 -15.52 -17.45
CA VAL A 146 10.98 -15.23 -18.82
C VAL A 146 11.33 -16.41 -19.69
N ASN A 147 10.34 -16.98 -20.37
CA ASN A 147 10.55 -17.97 -21.42
C ASN A 147 9.71 -17.60 -22.65
N LEU A 148 10.35 -17.04 -23.64
CA LEU A 148 9.66 -16.51 -24.81
C LEU A 148 9.21 -17.57 -25.82
N ASP A 149 9.53 -18.85 -25.60
CA ASP A 149 8.94 -19.96 -26.38
C ASP A 149 7.41 -19.99 -26.23
N ALA A 150 6.91 -19.61 -25.05
CA ALA A 150 5.49 -19.51 -24.76
C ALA A 150 4.84 -18.19 -25.24
N CYS A 151 5.60 -17.24 -25.78
CA CYS A 151 5.10 -15.91 -26.13
C CYS A 151 4.27 -15.93 -27.43
N ILE A 152 3.03 -15.43 -27.36
CA ILE A 152 2.12 -15.23 -28.52
C ILE A 152 2.08 -13.79 -29.02
N GLN A 153 3.00 -12.94 -28.63
CA GLN A 153 3.13 -11.52 -29.06
C GLN A 153 1.85 -10.68 -28.82
N CYS A 154 1.07 -11.02 -27.81
CA CYS A 154 -0.21 -10.35 -27.53
C CYS A 154 -0.06 -8.90 -27.04
N GLY A 155 1.13 -8.48 -26.58
CA GLY A 155 1.43 -7.14 -26.12
C GLY A 155 0.86 -6.77 -24.75
N LEU A 156 0.24 -7.71 -23.99
CA LEU A 156 -0.30 -7.42 -22.66
C LEU A 156 0.78 -6.99 -21.68
N CYS A 157 1.94 -7.63 -21.67
CA CYS A 157 3.08 -7.26 -20.82
C CYS A 157 3.60 -5.84 -21.10
N VAL A 158 3.58 -5.43 -22.36
CA VAL A 158 3.95 -4.06 -22.75
C VAL A 158 2.95 -3.05 -22.21
N ARG A 159 1.65 -3.30 -22.35
CA ARG A 159 0.60 -2.42 -21.79
C ARG A 159 0.62 -2.41 -20.26
N ALA A 160 0.81 -3.55 -19.63
CA ALA A 160 1.01 -3.66 -18.19
C ALA A 160 2.12 -2.73 -17.69
N CYS A 161 3.27 -2.76 -18.35
CA CYS A 161 4.43 -1.97 -17.99
C CYS A 161 4.29 -0.48 -18.35
N ARG A 162 3.81 -0.17 -19.57
CA ARG A 162 3.83 1.20 -20.13
C ARG A 162 2.56 2.00 -19.85
N GLU A 163 1.39 1.34 -19.83
CA GLU A 163 0.11 2.02 -19.71
C GLU A 163 -0.45 1.93 -18.28
N VAL A 164 -0.38 0.74 -17.65
CA VAL A 164 -0.93 0.50 -16.31
C VAL A 164 0.03 0.98 -15.22
N GLN A 165 1.26 0.46 -15.19
CA GLN A 165 2.27 0.80 -14.18
C GLN A 165 3.10 2.04 -14.52
N VAL A 166 3.14 2.44 -15.78
CA VAL A 166 3.89 3.61 -16.30
C VAL A 166 5.38 3.57 -15.90
N ASN A 167 6.01 2.41 -16.12
CA ASN A 167 7.44 2.23 -15.88
C ASN A 167 8.27 2.31 -17.15
N ASP A 168 7.68 2.00 -18.33
CA ASP A 168 8.27 2.11 -19.66
C ASP A 168 9.48 1.19 -19.91
N VAL A 169 9.60 0.06 -19.20
CA VAL A 169 10.71 -0.90 -19.31
C VAL A 169 10.49 -1.86 -20.47
N ILE A 170 9.25 -2.35 -20.69
CA ILE A 170 8.97 -3.38 -21.69
C ILE A 170 8.56 -2.74 -23.01
N GLY A 171 9.25 -3.12 -24.07
CA GLY A 171 8.94 -2.78 -25.46
C GLY A 171 8.78 -4.02 -26.34
N MET A 172 8.67 -3.83 -27.65
CA MET A 172 8.70 -4.90 -28.64
C MET A 172 9.86 -4.67 -29.59
N ALA A 173 10.67 -5.69 -29.82
CA ALA A 173 11.68 -5.74 -30.88
C ALA A 173 11.22 -6.64 -32.03
N GLY A 174 11.90 -6.56 -33.16
CA GLY A 174 11.57 -7.35 -34.35
C GLY A 174 10.23 -6.96 -34.99
N ARG A 175 9.76 -7.80 -35.90
CA ARG A 175 8.45 -7.66 -36.54
C ARG A 175 7.94 -9.01 -37.06
N GLY A 176 6.62 -9.09 -37.25
CA GLY A 176 5.99 -10.30 -37.74
C GLY A 176 6.22 -11.45 -36.76
N HIS A 177 6.61 -12.60 -37.26
CA HIS A 177 6.87 -13.79 -36.48
C HIS A 177 8.06 -13.68 -35.51
N ASP A 178 9.07 -12.89 -35.87
CA ASP A 178 10.27 -12.62 -35.05
C ASP A 178 10.07 -11.45 -34.05
N ALA A 179 8.84 -10.99 -33.85
CA ALA A 179 8.57 -9.99 -32.84
C ALA A 179 8.59 -10.62 -31.44
N TYR A 180 9.23 -9.94 -30.47
CA TYR A 180 9.31 -10.41 -29.09
C TYR A 180 9.39 -9.23 -28.10
N PRO A 181 8.94 -9.40 -26.85
CA PRO A 181 9.11 -8.38 -25.83
C PRO A 181 10.59 -8.26 -25.41
N VAL A 182 11.04 -7.02 -25.27
CA VAL A 182 12.38 -6.67 -24.79
C VAL A 182 12.29 -5.82 -23.55
N PHE A 183 13.31 -5.88 -22.70
CA PHE A 183 13.46 -5.07 -21.51
C PHE A 183 14.53 -4.01 -21.79
N ASP A 184 14.19 -2.73 -21.60
CA ASP A 184 15.04 -1.57 -21.96
C ASP A 184 15.60 -1.67 -23.38
N LEU A 185 16.90 -1.88 -23.54
CA LEU A 185 17.58 -2.00 -24.84
C LEU A 185 17.91 -3.47 -25.21
N ASP A 186 17.04 -4.41 -24.86
CA ASP A 186 17.22 -5.85 -25.00
C ASP A 186 18.16 -6.44 -23.94
N ASP A 187 18.15 -5.85 -22.74
CA ASP A 187 18.87 -6.34 -21.60
C ASP A 187 18.16 -7.57 -20.98
N PRO A 188 18.87 -8.47 -20.28
CA PRO A 188 18.23 -9.43 -19.40
C PRO A 188 17.36 -8.73 -18.36
N MET A 189 16.19 -9.30 -18.02
CA MET A 189 15.20 -8.65 -17.14
C MET A 189 15.79 -8.22 -15.80
N GLY A 190 16.65 -9.03 -15.19
CA GLY A 190 17.30 -8.71 -13.93
C GLY A 190 18.34 -7.60 -13.99
N ASN A 191 18.83 -7.24 -15.18
CA ASN A 191 19.79 -6.16 -15.41
C ASN A 191 19.12 -4.87 -15.94
N SER A 192 17.84 -4.95 -16.25
CA SER A 192 17.05 -3.81 -16.75
C SER A 192 16.63 -2.85 -15.64
N THR A 193 16.01 -1.74 -15.99
CA THR A 193 15.42 -0.78 -15.04
C THR A 193 14.07 -1.26 -14.46
N CYS A 194 13.79 -2.58 -14.50
CA CYS A 194 12.60 -3.19 -13.96
C CYS A 194 12.45 -2.92 -12.45
N VAL A 195 11.28 -2.45 -12.03
CA VAL A 195 10.96 -2.20 -10.61
C VAL A 195 10.29 -3.40 -9.93
N ALA A 196 10.30 -4.56 -10.56
CA ALA A 196 9.75 -5.81 -10.03
C ALA A 196 8.28 -5.72 -9.57
N CYS A 197 7.43 -4.99 -10.27
CA CYS A 197 6.00 -4.89 -9.88
C CYS A 197 5.19 -6.15 -10.22
N GLY A 198 5.68 -6.99 -11.15
CA GLY A 198 5.03 -8.25 -11.57
C GLY A 198 3.72 -8.09 -12.34
N GLU A 199 3.35 -6.87 -12.75
CA GLU A 199 2.11 -6.64 -13.52
C GLU A 199 2.13 -7.35 -14.87
N CYS A 200 3.30 -7.41 -15.50
CA CYS A 200 3.50 -8.13 -16.76
C CYS A 200 3.34 -9.64 -16.62
N VAL A 201 3.66 -10.19 -15.45
CA VAL A 201 3.44 -11.61 -15.12
C VAL A 201 1.96 -11.90 -14.99
N GLN A 202 1.26 -11.16 -14.12
CA GLN A 202 -0.19 -11.31 -13.92
C GLN A 202 -1.00 -11.13 -15.22
N ALA A 203 -0.52 -10.27 -16.13
CA ALA A 203 -1.19 -10.02 -17.41
C ALA A 203 -0.85 -11.06 -18.50
N CYS A 204 0.16 -11.92 -18.32
CA CYS A 204 0.62 -12.83 -19.35
C CYS A 204 -0.34 -14.03 -19.53
N PRO A 205 -1.00 -14.22 -20.69
CA PRO A 205 -1.98 -15.26 -20.87
C PRO A 205 -1.38 -16.63 -21.21
N THR A 206 -0.07 -16.74 -21.32
CA THR A 206 0.60 -17.97 -21.77
C THR A 206 1.69 -18.45 -20.84
N GLY A 207 1.93 -17.72 -19.72
CA GLY A 207 3.02 -18.04 -18.81
C GLY A 207 4.42 -17.78 -19.38
N ALA A 208 4.55 -17.02 -20.49
CA ALA A 208 5.88 -16.59 -20.96
C ALA A 208 6.64 -15.74 -19.94
N LEU A 209 5.92 -15.08 -19.03
CA LEU A 209 6.39 -14.38 -17.86
C LEU A 209 5.70 -15.00 -16.66
N MET A 210 6.46 -15.49 -15.67
CA MET A 210 5.94 -16.18 -14.49
C MET A 210 6.68 -15.75 -13.21
N GLU A 211 6.02 -15.94 -12.06
CA GLU A 211 6.69 -15.86 -10.77
C GLU A 211 7.68 -17.02 -10.61
N ALA A 212 8.88 -16.72 -10.13
CA ALA A 212 9.91 -17.73 -9.90
C ALA A 212 9.46 -18.81 -8.89
N THR A 213 8.57 -18.48 -7.95
CA THR A 213 8.04 -19.40 -6.93
C THR A 213 7.04 -20.41 -7.48
N VAL A 214 6.54 -20.23 -8.70
CA VAL A 214 5.62 -21.18 -9.36
C VAL A 214 6.39 -22.28 -10.10
N LEU A 215 7.61 -21.96 -10.54
CA LEU A 215 8.45 -22.88 -11.29
C LEU A 215 9.21 -23.82 -10.37
N ASP A 216 9.34 -25.06 -10.79
CA ASP A 216 10.24 -26.04 -10.21
C ASP A 216 11.68 -25.90 -10.78
N ASP A 217 12.60 -26.72 -10.31
CA ASP A 217 13.98 -26.78 -10.80
C ASP A 217 14.08 -27.14 -12.30
N ALA A 218 13.03 -27.76 -12.88
CA ALA A 218 12.95 -28.13 -14.29
C ALA A 218 12.44 -26.99 -15.20
N GLN A 219 12.15 -25.81 -14.65
CA GLN A 219 11.69 -24.62 -15.37
C GLN A 219 10.28 -24.73 -15.96
N HIS A 220 9.52 -25.63 -15.44
CA HIS A 220 8.10 -25.81 -15.76
C HIS A 220 7.28 -25.58 -14.49
N GLY A 221 6.08 -25.05 -14.66
CA GLY A 221 5.21 -24.76 -13.54
C GLY A 221 3.75 -24.97 -13.90
N ASP A 222 2.95 -24.94 -12.86
CA ASP A 222 1.50 -24.96 -12.95
C ASP A 222 0.97 -23.80 -12.08
N SER A 223 0.51 -22.74 -12.73
CA SER A 223 -0.03 -21.56 -12.04
C SER A 223 -1.38 -21.87 -11.39
N ALA A 224 -2.08 -22.92 -11.79
CA ALA A 224 -3.30 -23.39 -11.16
C ALA A 224 -3.07 -24.38 -9.98
N ASP A 225 -1.82 -24.79 -9.74
CA ASP A 225 -1.48 -25.70 -8.64
C ASP A 225 -1.41 -24.97 -7.30
N PHE A 226 -2.57 -24.65 -6.73
CA PHE A 226 -2.73 -24.14 -5.37
C PHE A 226 -4.00 -24.74 -4.74
N ASP A 227 -4.01 -24.84 -3.40
CA ASP A 227 -5.11 -25.45 -2.65
C ASP A 227 -6.23 -24.44 -2.38
N GLU A 228 -5.87 -23.18 -2.17
CA GLU A 228 -6.79 -22.12 -1.74
C GLU A 228 -6.35 -20.76 -2.26
N GLU A 229 -7.33 -19.91 -2.64
CA GLU A 229 -7.15 -18.48 -2.88
C GLU A 229 -7.78 -17.68 -1.74
N VAL A 230 -6.99 -16.84 -1.07
CA VAL A 230 -7.48 -15.98 0.00
C VAL A 230 -7.31 -14.51 -0.35
N GLN A 231 -8.41 -13.78 -0.45
CA GLN A 231 -8.37 -12.34 -0.63
C GLN A 231 -8.10 -11.64 0.69
N SER A 232 -7.09 -10.78 0.71
CA SER A 232 -6.62 -10.06 1.87
C SER A 232 -6.10 -8.66 1.50
N VAL A 233 -5.43 -7.98 2.44
CA VAL A 233 -4.84 -6.65 2.25
C VAL A 233 -3.32 -6.73 2.38
N CYS A 234 -2.62 -6.04 1.50
CA CYS A 234 -1.16 -5.90 1.55
C CYS A 234 -0.70 -5.24 2.86
N PRO A 235 0.27 -5.85 3.60
CA PRO A 235 0.67 -5.35 4.92
C PRO A 235 1.75 -4.26 4.89
N PHE A 236 2.23 -3.81 3.72
CA PHE A 236 3.46 -3.03 3.65
C PHE A 236 3.27 -1.53 3.80
N CYS A 237 2.39 -0.90 3.02
CA CYS A 237 2.24 0.55 3.06
C CYS A 237 0.77 1.00 3.12
N GLY A 238 0.59 2.30 3.37
CA GLY A 238 -0.73 2.92 3.53
C GLY A 238 -1.62 2.96 2.30
N VAL A 239 -1.16 2.53 1.12
CA VAL A 239 -2.04 2.42 -0.06
C VAL A 239 -3.16 1.42 0.20
N GLY A 240 -2.88 0.29 0.89
CA GLY A 240 -3.89 -0.70 1.21
C GLY A 240 -4.35 -1.50 -0.01
N CYS A 241 -3.41 -1.97 -0.82
CA CYS A 241 -3.71 -2.79 -2.00
C CYS A 241 -4.42 -4.09 -1.61
N GLN A 242 -5.48 -4.44 -2.33
CA GLN A 242 -6.13 -5.75 -2.21
C GLN A 242 -5.30 -6.81 -2.96
N VAL A 243 -5.10 -7.96 -2.31
CA VAL A 243 -4.28 -9.06 -2.81
C VAL A 243 -5.05 -10.39 -2.77
N ALA A 244 -4.77 -11.27 -3.71
CA ALA A 244 -5.19 -12.67 -3.70
C ALA A 244 -3.95 -13.54 -3.42
N LEU A 245 -3.94 -14.20 -2.29
CA LEU A 245 -2.87 -15.10 -1.86
C LEU A 245 -3.19 -16.51 -2.36
N LYS A 246 -2.33 -17.05 -3.21
CA LYS A 246 -2.42 -18.44 -3.68
C LYS A 246 -1.62 -19.32 -2.72
N VAL A 247 -2.32 -20.17 -2.01
CA VAL A 247 -1.75 -21.00 -0.93
C VAL A 247 -1.63 -22.44 -1.41
N LYS A 248 -0.46 -23.03 -1.23
CA LYS A 248 -0.18 -24.45 -1.47
C LYS A 248 0.49 -25.04 -0.24
N ASP A 249 0.01 -26.19 0.25
CA ASP A 249 0.55 -26.89 1.42
C ASP A 249 0.71 -26.00 2.66
N GLY A 250 -0.21 -25.05 2.86
CA GLY A 250 -0.20 -24.13 3.99
C GLY A 250 0.86 -23.01 3.89
N ALA A 251 1.47 -22.79 2.73
CA ALA A 251 2.40 -21.69 2.45
C ALA A 251 1.90 -20.83 1.27
N VAL A 252 2.21 -19.53 1.30
CA VAL A 252 1.93 -18.66 0.15
C VAL A 252 2.88 -19.02 -0.98
N LYS A 253 2.35 -19.42 -2.12
CA LYS A 253 3.10 -19.76 -3.33
C LYS A 253 3.39 -18.53 -4.18
N TYR A 254 2.35 -17.72 -4.43
CA TYR A 254 2.45 -16.43 -5.11
C TYR A 254 1.26 -15.52 -4.80
N VAL A 255 1.30 -14.28 -5.26
CA VAL A 255 0.30 -13.25 -4.94
C VAL A 255 -0.12 -12.48 -6.18
N ASP A 256 -1.43 -12.41 -6.44
CA ASP A 256 -2.03 -11.56 -7.45
C ASP A 256 -2.68 -10.31 -6.88
N GLY A 257 -2.75 -9.26 -7.70
CA GLY A 257 -3.53 -8.07 -7.38
C GLY A 257 -5.02 -8.28 -7.65
N VAL A 258 -5.85 -7.88 -6.70
CA VAL A 258 -7.32 -7.88 -6.84
C VAL A 258 -7.79 -6.46 -7.14
N ASN A 259 -8.87 -6.35 -7.94
CA ASN A 259 -9.51 -5.06 -8.22
C ASN A 259 -10.13 -4.47 -6.94
N GLY A 260 -9.31 -3.76 -6.19
CA GLY A 260 -9.69 -3.05 -4.98
C GLY A 260 -9.75 -1.53 -5.19
N PRO A 261 -10.43 -0.79 -4.31
CA PRO A 261 -10.68 0.65 -4.48
C PRO A 261 -9.42 1.52 -4.48
N ALA A 262 -8.31 1.02 -3.94
CA ALA A 262 -7.06 1.76 -3.86
C ALA A 262 -6.04 1.34 -4.92
N ASN A 263 -6.13 0.14 -5.48
CA ASN A 263 -5.09 -0.40 -6.37
C ASN A 263 -5.58 -0.87 -7.73
N GLU A 264 -6.89 -1.11 -7.93
CA GLU A 264 -7.45 -1.54 -9.22
C GLU A 264 -6.69 -2.72 -9.84
N GLY A 265 -6.33 -3.70 -9.03
CA GLY A 265 -5.56 -4.87 -9.46
C GLY A 265 -4.04 -4.69 -9.50
N ARG A 266 -3.52 -3.46 -9.39
CA ARG A 266 -2.09 -3.18 -9.44
C ARG A 266 -1.39 -3.57 -8.15
N LEU A 267 -0.18 -4.09 -8.25
CA LEU A 267 0.72 -4.30 -7.11
C LEU A 267 2.10 -3.68 -7.37
N CYS A 268 2.89 -3.58 -6.32
CA CYS A 268 4.32 -3.29 -6.40
C CYS A 268 5.14 -4.51 -5.94
N VAL A 269 6.46 -4.42 -6.04
CA VAL A 269 7.37 -5.49 -5.61
C VAL A 269 7.06 -6.03 -4.22
N LYS A 270 6.75 -5.15 -3.26
CA LYS A 270 6.45 -5.54 -1.87
C LYS A 270 5.18 -6.39 -1.77
N GLY A 271 4.08 -5.92 -2.36
CA GLY A 271 2.80 -6.61 -2.31
C GLY A 271 2.79 -7.93 -3.08
N ARG A 272 3.55 -8.00 -4.18
CA ARG A 272 3.61 -9.19 -5.02
C ARG A 272 4.58 -10.24 -4.51
N PHE A 273 5.79 -9.87 -4.09
CA PHE A 273 6.87 -10.81 -3.78
C PHE A 273 7.34 -10.76 -2.32
N GLY A 274 6.86 -9.81 -1.51
CA GLY A 274 7.36 -9.61 -0.15
C GLY A 274 6.78 -10.55 0.91
N PHE A 275 6.19 -11.68 0.57
CA PHE A 275 5.55 -12.59 1.51
C PHE A 275 6.50 -13.60 2.19
N ASP A 276 7.73 -13.73 1.73
CA ASP A 276 8.73 -14.72 2.20
C ASP A 276 8.99 -14.65 3.71
N TYR A 277 8.94 -13.45 4.30
CA TYR A 277 9.21 -13.26 5.73
C TYR A 277 8.29 -14.10 6.63
N ILE A 278 7.09 -14.49 6.16
CA ILE A 278 6.13 -15.27 6.94
C ILE A 278 6.72 -16.64 7.31
N HIS A 279 7.49 -17.21 6.38
CA HIS A 279 8.09 -18.54 6.53
C HIS A 279 9.58 -18.52 6.83
N HIS A 280 10.15 -17.34 7.11
CA HIS A 280 11.58 -17.19 7.40
C HIS A 280 12.01 -18.02 8.62
N PRO A 281 13.16 -18.72 8.59
CA PRO A 281 13.60 -19.58 9.69
C PRO A 281 13.88 -18.82 10.99
N HIS A 282 14.20 -17.51 10.94
CA HIS A 282 14.40 -16.68 12.13
C HIS A 282 13.12 -16.16 12.78
N ARG A 283 11.93 -16.57 12.29
CA ARG A 283 10.66 -16.21 12.93
C ARG A 283 10.60 -16.73 14.36
N LEU A 284 10.23 -15.85 15.28
CA LEU A 284 9.90 -16.24 16.66
C LEU A 284 8.66 -17.14 16.68
N THR A 285 8.81 -18.33 17.24
CA THR A 285 7.73 -19.34 17.31
C THR A 285 7.41 -19.76 18.72
N ARG A 286 8.27 -19.47 19.69
CA ARG A 286 8.09 -19.73 21.12
C ARG A 286 8.42 -18.49 21.94
N PRO A 287 7.75 -18.28 23.07
CA PRO A 287 8.11 -17.22 23.99
C PRO A 287 9.48 -17.42 24.59
N LEU A 288 10.16 -16.31 24.86
CA LEU A 288 11.48 -16.28 25.45
C LEU A 288 11.48 -15.45 26.73
N ILE A 289 12.19 -15.91 27.75
CA ILE A 289 12.44 -15.17 28.99
C ILE A 289 13.92 -14.99 29.16
N ARG A 290 14.37 -13.79 29.56
CA ARG A 290 15.78 -13.49 29.83
C ARG A 290 16.27 -14.37 30.99
N ARG A 291 17.47 -14.91 30.85
CA ARG A 291 18.11 -15.71 31.89
C ARG A 291 18.59 -14.82 33.05
N ASP A 292 18.57 -15.34 34.26
CA ASP A 292 19.06 -14.61 35.44
C ASP A 292 20.60 -14.37 35.39
N ASP A 293 21.31 -15.22 34.65
CA ASP A 293 22.77 -15.16 34.44
C ASP A 293 23.15 -14.51 33.09
N ALA A 294 22.16 -13.92 32.39
CA ALA A 294 22.43 -13.27 31.11
C ALA A 294 23.34 -12.04 31.25
N PRO A 295 24.17 -11.75 30.27
CA PRO A 295 24.91 -10.49 30.19
C PRO A 295 23.99 -9.27 30.27
N GLU A 296 24.56 -8.09 30.58
CA GLU A 296 23.83 -6.83 30.59
C GLU A 296 23.05 -6.59 29.28
N LYS A 297 21.92 -5.84 29.40
CA LYS A 297 21.09 -5.48 28.26
C LYS A 297 21.87 -4.61 27.28
N GLY A 298 21.82 -4.95 25.98
CA GLY A 298 22.52 -4.21 24.91
C GLY A 298 22.34 -4.90 23.56
N LEU A 299 22.89 -4.32 22.49
CA LEU A 299 22.88 -4.87 21.13
C LEU A 299 23.95 -5.99 20.99
N ASN A 300 23.79 -7.08 21.69
CA ASN A 300 24.75 -8.17 21.74
C ASN A 300 24.12 -9.55 21.47
N VAL A 301 22.84 -9.57 21.11
CA VAL A 301 22.08 -10.80 20.81
C VAL A 301 21.86 -10.91 19.31
N ASP A 302 22.13 -12.07 18.76
CA ASP A 302 21.82 -12.43 17.36
C ASP A 302 21.21 -13.84 17.29
N PRO A 303 20.71 -14.28 16.13
CA PRO A 303 20.13 -15.61 15.97
C PRO A 303 21.08 -16.78 16.26
N GLY A 304 22.39 -16.55 16.31
CA GLY A 304 23.40 -17.57 16.60
C GLY A 304 23.79 -17.68 18.08
N ASN A 305 23.43 -16.69 18.91
CA ASN A 305 23.84 -16.65 20.34
C ASN A 305 22.67 -16.37 21.30
N TRP A 306 21.45 -16.28 20.83
CA TRP A 306 20.26 -15.88 21.62
C TRP A 306 20.05 -16.73 22.88
N ASP A 307 20.44 -18.00 22.86
CA ASP A 307 20.28 -18.94 23.96
C ASP A 307 21.23 -18.66 25.14
N GLN A 308 22.24 -17.82 24.96
CA GLN A 308 23.08 -17.30 26.06
C GLN A 308 22.32 -16.22 26.87
N PHE A 309 21.36 -15.53 26.26
CA PHE A 309 20.60 -14.41 26.86
C PHE A 309 19.23 -14.83 27.29
N PHE A 310 18.59 -15.69 26.52
CA PHE A 310 17.19 -16.09 26.72
C PHE A 310 17.07 -17.60 26.82
N ARG A 311 15.99 -18.04 27.44
CA ARG A 311 15.52 -19.43 27.38
C ARG A 311 14.13 -19.49 26.77
N GLU A 312 13.85 -20.54 26.01
CA GLU A 312 12.47 -20.84 25.60
C GLU A 312 11.61 -21.23 26.80
N THR A 313 10.32 -20.86 26.71
CA THR A 313 9.34 -21.21 27.71
C THR A 313 7.97 -21.48 27.08
N ASP A 314 7.00 -21.91 27.87
CA ASP A 314 5.61 -21.96 27.43
C ASP A 314 4.90 -20.61 27.60
N TRP A 315 3.68 -20.55 27.09
CA TRP A 315 2.89 -19.32 27.09
C TRP A 315 2.42 -18.90 28.47
N ASP A 316 2.12 -19.87 29.35
CA ASP A 316 1.61 -19.58 30.71
C ASP A 316 2.73 -18.92 31.53
N GLU A 317 3.92 -19.49 31.54
CA GLU A 317 5.08 -18.90 32.22
C GLU A 317 5.48 -17.54 31.63
N ALA A 318 5.47 -17.40 30.28
CA ALA A 318 5.81 -16.13 29.65
C ALA A 318 4.81 -15.01 30.00
N LEU A 319 3.52 -15.31 29.97
CA LEU A 319 2.47 -14.35 30.32
C LEU A 319 2.49 -14.01 31.82
N ASP A 320 2.72 -14.98 32.68
CA ASP A 320 2.85 -14.74 34.13
C ASP A 320 4.08 -13.86 34.42
N SER A 321 5.21 -14.08 33.73
CA SER A 321 6.41 -13.25 33.85
C SER A 321 6.16 -11.83 33.34
N ALA A 322 5.57 -11.68 32.15
CA ALA A 322 5.27 -10.38 31.56
C ALA A 322 4.30 -9.56 32.43
N ALA A 323 3.17 -10.17 32.78
CA ALA A 323 2.16 -9.52 33.61
C ALA A 323 2.65 -9.25 35.04
N GLY A 324 3.32 -10.25 35.65
CA GLY A 324 3.85 -10.15 37.01
C GLY A 324 4.92 -9.07 37.13
N GLY A 325 5.77 -8.90 36.12
CA GLY A 325 6.79 -7.83 36.08
C GLY A 325 6.16 -6.44 36.05
N LEU A 326 5.27 -6.20 35.10
CA LEU A 326 4.57 -4.92 34.96
C LEU A 326 3.69 -4.62 36.18
N LYS A 327 3.00 -5.64 36.72
CA LYS A 327 2.20 -5.48 37.92
C LYS A 327 3.02 -5.11 39.14
N ARG A 328 4.19 -5.73 39.36
CA ARG A 328 5.07 -5.35 40.48
C ARG A 328 5.49 -3.89 40.41
N LEU A 329 5.79 -3.38 39.21
CA LEU A 329 6.14 -1.97 39.01
C LEU A 329 4.95 -1.05 39.32
N LYS A 330 3.74 -1.39 38.82
CA LYS A 330 2.50 -0.67 39.14
C LYS A 330 2.27 -0.61 40.66
N ASP A 331 2.38 -1.75 41.37
CA ASP A 331 2.12 -1.85 42.81
C ASP A 331 3.17 -1.06 43.63
N ALA A 332 4.43 -1.02 43.18
CA ALA A 332 5.52 -0.34 43.86
C ALA A 332 5.61 1.16 43.57
N HIS A 333 5.32 1.58 42.35
CA HIS A 333 5.59 2.94 41.84
C HIS A 333 4.37 3.66 41.28
N GLY A 334 3.19 3.01 41.28
CA GLY A 334 1.97 3.53 40.66
C GLY A 334 1.88 3.21 39.15
N GLY A 335 0.67 3.30 38.59
CA GLY A 335 0.41 2.93 37.21
C GLY A 335 1.15 3.79 36.17
N SER A 336 1.42 5.06 36.52
CA SER A 336 2.17 5.97 35.66
C SER A 336 3.63 5.58 35.43
N SER A 337 4.17 4.61 36.19
CA SER A 337 5.52 4.07 36.00
C SER A 337 5.62 3.07 34.84
N VAL A 338 4.50 2.73 34.20
CA VAL A 338 4.44 1.78 33.08
C VAL A 338 3.95 2.49 31.82
N ALA A 339 4.54 2.18 30.67
CA ALA A 339 4.12 2.73 29.39
C ALA A 339 3.94 1.64 28.33
N GLY A 340 3.13 1.95 27.33
CA GLY A 340 2.92 1.12 26.14
C GLY A 340 3.38 1.80 24.87
N PHE A 341 4.09 1.07 24.00
CA PHE A 341 4.42 1.53 22.67
C PHE A 341 3.87 0.53 21.63
N GLY A 342 2.83 0.92 20.92
CA GLY A 342 2.17 0.10 19.92
C GLY A 342 2.56 0.46 18.49
N SER A 343 2.00 -0.27 17.53
CA SER A 343 2.44 -0.23 16.13
C SER A 343 1.32 0.10 15.16
N ALA A 344 1.68 0.81 14.10
CA ALA A 344 0.88 0.95 12.88
C ALA A 344 0.86 -0.33 12.01
N LYS A 345 1.51 -1.40 12.42
CA LYS A 345 1.42 -2.75 11.82
C LYS A 345 0.40 -3.64 12.53
N CYS A 346 -0.14 -3.20 13.64
CA CYS A 346 -1.28 -3.84 14.30
C CYS A 346 -2.56 -3.65 13.49
N THR A 347 -3.52 -4.55 13.66
CA THR A 347 -4.89 -4.33 13.18
C THR A 347 -5.59 -3.27 14.04
N ASN A 348 -6.73 -2.74 13.58
CA ASN A 348 -7.52 -1.80 14.38
C ASN A 348 -7.92 -2.41 15.72
N GLU A 349 -8.29 -3.69 15.72
CA GLU A 349 -8.68 -4.43 16.91
C GLU A 349 -7.52 -4.60 17.90
N GLU A 350 -6.32 -4.90 17.40
CA GLU A 350 -5.11 -5.00 18.23
C GLU A 350 -4.72 -3.64 18.82
N ALA A 351 -4.76 -2.58 18.02
CA ALA A 351 -4.49 -1.22 18.48
C ALA A 351 -5.49 -0.76 19.57
N TYR A 352 -6.78 -1.05 19.34
CA TYR A 352 -7.83 -0.77 20.30
C TYR A 352 -7.62 -1.53 21.62
N LEU A 353 -7.32 -2.83 21.55
CA LEU A 353 -7.11 -3.64 22.75
C LEU A 353 -5.85 -3.23 23.51
N PHE A 354 -4.79 -2.85 22.79
CA PHE A 354 -3.54 -2.45 23.42
C PHE A 354 -3.69 -1.13 24.20
N GLN A 355 -4.31 -0.10 23.60
CA GLN A 355 -4.55 1.14 24.31
C GLN A 355 -5.51 0.95 25.49
N LYS A 356 -6.53 0.07 25.33
CA LYS A 356 -7.45 -0.29 26.42
C LYS A 356 -6.70 -0.97 27.57
N LEU A 357 -5.78 -1.90 27.28
CA LEU A 357 -4.95 -2.57 28.27
C LEU A 357 -4.17 -1.57 29.12
N ILE A 358 -3.49 -0.61 28.51
CA ILE A 358 -2.69 0.37 29.23
C ILE A 358 -3.59 1.26 30.10
N ARG A 359 -4.69 1.76 29.56
CA ARG A 359 -5.61 2.64 30.31
C ARG A 359 -6.31 1.95 31.46
N GLN A 360 -6.88 0.78 31.23
CA GLN A 360 -7.55 0.02 32.30
C GLN A 360 -6.56 -0.65 33.24
N GLY A 361 -5.53 -1.30 32.67
CA GLY A 361 -4.56 -2.08 33.46
C GLY A 361 -3.73 -1.21 34.39
N PHE A 362 -3.33 -0.01 33.94
CA PHE A 362 -2.44 0.87 34.69
C PHE A 362 -3.11 2.16 35.16
N GLY A 363 -4.35 2.46 34.72
CA GLY A 363 -5.09 3.66 35.12
C GLY A 363 -4.49 4.95 34.52
N HIS A 364 -3.70 4.86 33.48
CA HIS A 364 -2.94 5.98 32.93
C HIS A 364 -2.93 5.99 31.38
N ASN A 365 -2.64 7.17 30.77
CA ASN A 365 -2.66 7.36 29.33
C ASN A 365 -1.27 7.30 28.67
N ASN A 366 -0.24 6.74 29.30
CA ASN A 366 1.10 6.57 28.72
C ASN A 366 1.11 5.46 27.67
N VAL A 367 0.44 5.71 26.55
CA VAL A 367 0.38 4.82 25.39
C VAL A 367 0.43 5.63 24.13
N ASP A 368 1.37 5.32 23.25
CA ASP A 368 1.54 5.99 21.96
C ASP A 368 1.98 4.98 20.89
N HIS A 369 2.13 5.39 19.65
CA HIS A 369 2.60 4.54 18.56
C HIS A 369 3.44 5.33 17.55
N CYS A 370 4.00 4.63 16.56
CA CYS A 370 4.94 5.19 15.58
C CYS A 370 4.41 6.40 14.79
N THR A 371 3.10 6.70 14.79
CA THR A 371 2.56 7.92 14.17
C THR A 371 3.16 9.19 14.79
N ARG A 372 3.60 9.11 16.05
CA ARG A 372 4.27 10.21 16.74
C ARG A 372 5.49 10.69 15.97
N LEU A 373 6.29 9.78 15.49
CA LEU A 373 7.49 10.05 14.72
C LEU A 373 7.23 10.20 13.21
N CYS A 374 6.02 9.88 12.75
CA CYS A 374 5.64 9.85 11.35
C CYS A 374 4.86 11.10 10.93
N HIS A 375 3.58 11.18 11.26
CA HIS A 375 2.63 12.20 10.81
C HIS A 375 1.92 12.95 11.94
N ALA A 376 2.42 12.89 13.17
CA ALA A 376 1.80 13.66 14.27
C ALA A 376 1.71 15.16 13.98
N SER A 377 2.75 15.75 13.36
CA SER A 377 2.76 17.13 12.89
C SER A 377 1.64 17.42 11.88
N SER A 378 1.45 16.51 10.92
CA SER A 378 0.38 16.62 9.91
C SER A 378 -1.01 16.50 10.55
N VAL A 379 -1.18 15.56 11.49
CA VAL A 379 -2.45 15.38 12.23
C VAL A 379 -2.76 16.62 13.05
N ALA A 380 -1.78 17.17 13.78
CA ALA A 380 -1.97 18.39 14.57
C ALA A 380 -2.42 19.56 13.68
N ALA A 381 -1.69 19.81 12.58
CA ALA A 381 -2.02 20.90 11.66
C ALA A 381 -3.40 20.73 11.00
N LEU A 382 -3.77 19.50 10.60
CA LEU A 382 -5.09 19.22 10.03
C LEU A 382 -6.22 19.36 11.05
N MET A 383 -6.05 18.85 12.28
CA MET A 383 -7.04 19.03 13.35
C MET A 383 -7.29 20.49 13.69
N GLU A 384 -6.21 21.29 13.74
CA GLU A 384 -6.30 22.73 14.04
C GLU A 384 -6.99 23.55 12.93
N ASN A 385 -6.72 23.20 11.66
CA ASN A 385 -7.12 24.06 10.53
C ASN A 385 -8.36 23.54 9.76
N VAL A 386 -8.60 22.22 9.75
CA VAL A 386 -9.75 21.64 9.03
C VAL A 386 -10.62 20.73 9.90
N GLY A 387 -10.30 20.62 11.20
CA GLY A 387 -11.10 19.87 12.18
C GLY A 387 -11.01 18.35 12.06
N SER A 388 -10.11 17.79 11.25
CA SER A 388 -9.96 16.34 11.07
C SER A 388 -8.49 15.96 10.88
N GLY A 389 -8.02 14.93 11.57
CA GLY A 389 -6.67 14.40 11.42
C GLY A 389 -6.45 13.51 10.21
N ALA A 390 -7.46 13.33 9.36
CA ALA A 390 -7.42 12.49 8.17
C ALA A 390 -7.33 13.29 6.87
N VAL A 391 -7.09 12.58 5.76
CA VAL A 391 -7.12 13.15 4.42
C VAL A 391 -8.48 13.77 4.10
N THR A 392 -8.50 14.85 3.32
CA THR A 392 -9.76 15.47 2.86
C THR A 392 -10.27 14.86 1.55
N ALA A 393 -9.42 14.15 0.81
CA ALA A 393 -9.77 13.43 -0.42
C ALA A 393 -8.88 12.21 -0.60
N SER A 394 -9.36 11.17 -1.30
CA SER A 394 -8.55 10.01 -1.65
C SER A 394 -7.45 10.38 -2.67
N PHE A 395 -6.34 9.63 -2.72
CA PHE A 395 -5.30 9.92 -3.72
C PHE A 395 -5.77 9.67 -5.16
N ASN A 396 -6.77 8.80 -5.35
CA ASN A 396 -7.35 8.53 -6.66
C ASN A 396 -8.06 9.77 -7.25
N GLU A 397 -8.51 10.72 -6.41
CA GLU A 397 -9.10 11.99 -6.87
C GLU A 397 -8.17 12.83 -7.75
N ILE A 398 -6.88 12.52 -7.79
CA ILE A 398 -5.94 13.15 -8.73
C ILE A 398 -6.38 12.98 -10.19
N GLU A 399 -7.21 12.00 -10.49
CA GLU A 399 -7.76 11.81 -11.84
C GLU A 399 -8.63 12.98 -12.30
N ASN A 400 -9.22 13.69 -11.35
CA ASN A 400 -10.09 14.86 -11.57
C ASN A 400 -9.36 16.19 -11.34
N ALA A 401 -8.06 16.16 -11.02
CA ALA A 401 -7.27 17.36 -10.78
C ALA A 401 -6.62 17.91 -12.07
N ASP A 402 -6.36 19.22 -12.09
CA ASP A 402 -5.57 19.89 -13.14
C ASP A 402 -4.09 20.01 -12.72
N VAL A 403 -3.87 20.23 -11.42
CA VAL A 403 -2.53 20.41 -10.82
C VAL A 403 -2.38 19.55 -9.57
N ALA A 404 -1.20 19.01 -9.36
CA ALA A 404 -0.87 18.31 -8.12
C ALA A 404 0.52 18.73 -7.61
N ILE A 405 0.63 18.95 -6.28
CA ILE A 405 1.90 19.13 -5.58
C ILE A 405 2.23 17.83 -4.85
N ILE A 406 3.47 17.37 -5.00
CA ILE A 406 4.06 16.29 -4.17
C ILE A 406 5.29 16.85 -3.49
N ILE A 407 5.26 16.94 -2.16
CA ILE A 407 6.35 17.52 -1.36
C ILE A 407 6.82 16.57 -0.26
N GLY A 408 8.15 16.44 -0.10
CA GLY A 408 8.76 15.64 0.95
C GLY A 408 8.35 14.18 0.94
N ALA A 409 8.06 13.63 -0.25
CA ALA A 409 7.66 12.25 -0.47
C ALA A 409 8.25 11.70 -1.77
N ASN A 410 8.67 10.42 -1.75
CA ASN A 410 9.06 9.68 -2.95
C ASN A 410 8.11 8.49 -3.19
N PRO A 411 6.90 8.75 -3.74
CA PRO A 411 5.90 7.70 -3.88
C PRO A 411 6.32 6.59 -4.84
N THR A 412 7.27 6.81 -5.75
CA THR A 412 7.81 5.74 -6.61
C THR A 412 8.47 4.61 -5.83
N GLU A 413 8.98 4.89 -4.63
CA GLU A 413 9.59 3.91 -3.73
C GLU A 413 8.66 3.55 -2.56
N ASN A 414 8.04 4.54 -1.92
CA ASN A 414 7.28 4.34 -0.69
C ASN A 414 5.83 3.91 -0.93
N HIS A 415 5.18 4.43 -2.00
CA HIS A 415 3.79 4.17 -2.37
C HIS A 415 3.67 3.87 -3.87
N PRO A 416 4.36 2.82 -4.40
CA PRO A 416 4.54 2.67 -5.84
C PRO A 416 3.23 2.54 -6.63
N VAL A 417 2.18 1.95 -6.04
CA VAL A 417 0.87 1.86 -6.69
C VAL A 417 0.20 3.24 -6.77
N ALA A 418 0.22 4.05 -5.70
CA ALA A 418 -0.26 5.44 -5.78
C ALA A 418 0.54 6.25 -6.81
N ALA A 419 1.85 6.00 -6.94
CA ALA A 419 2.68 6.64 -7.96
C ALA A 419 2.22 6.35 -9.41
N THR A 420 1.53 5.23 -9.66
CA THR A 420 0.98 4.95 -10.99
C THR A 420 -0.09 5.98 -11.38
N TYR A 421 -0.94 6.39 -10.44
CA TYR A 421 -1.95 7.43 -10.65
C TYR A 421 -1.30 8.80 -10.93
N PHE A 422 -0.24 9.15 -10.20
CA PHE A 422 0.50 10.40 -10.42
C PHE A 422 1.18 10.44 -11.80
N LYS A 423 1.75 9.33 -12.24
CA LYS A 423 2.35 9.21 -13.57
C LYS A 423 1.28 9.24 -14.68
N GLN A 424 0.16 8.54 -14.50
CA GLN A 424 -0.96 8.57 -15.45
C GLN A 424 -1.60 9.95 -15.55
N PHE A 425 -1.73 10.65 -14.41
CA PHE A 425 -2.19 12.04 -14.35
C PHE A 425 -1.38 12.94 -15.30
N THR A 426 -0.05 12.86 -15.27
CA THR A 426 0.79 13.66 -16.16
C THR A 426 0.68 13.24 -17.62
N LYS A 427 0.50 11.95 -17.92
CA LYS A 427 0.24 11.47 -19.30
C LYS A 427 -1.09 12.00 -19.87
N ARG A 428 -2.06 12.31 -19.02
CA ARG A 428 -3.33 12.95 -19.41
C ARG A 428 -3.25 14.49 -19.53
N GLY A 429 -2.07 15.08 -19.28
CA GLY A 429 -1.83 16.52 -19.38
C GLY A 429 -1.92 17.29 -18.07
N GLY A 430 -2.09 16.60 -16.94
CA GLY A 430 -2.05 17.21 -15.61
C GLY A 430 -0.66 17.75 -15.27
N LYS A 431 -0.59 18.88 -14.56
CA LYS A 431 0.66 19.51 -14.15
C LYS A 431 1.10 18.98 -12.78
N LEU A 432 2.27 18.33 -12.74
CA LEU A 432 2.84 17.80 -11.52
C LEU A 432 3.98 18.71 -11.03
N ILE A 433 3.86 19.22 -9.82
CA ILE A 433 4.87 20.01 -9.11
C ILE A 433 5.50 19.10 -8.05
N VAL A 434 6.79 18.83 -8.16
CA VAL A 434 7.53 18.00 -7.21
C VAL A 434 8.50 18.87 -6.43
N MET A 435 8.40 18.83 -5.11
CA MET A 435 9.24 19.60 -4.18
C MET A 435 9.98 18.62 -3.26
N ASP A 436 11.27 18.42 -3.52
CA ASP A 436 12.10 17.48 -2.76
C ASP A 436 13.57 17.91 -2.85
N PRO A 437 14.31 17.93 -1.73
CA PRO A 437 15.75 18.25 -1.74
C PRO A 437 16.57 17.35 -2.67
N ARG A 438 16.14 16.12 -2.89
CA ARG A 438 16.75 15.17 -3.82
C ARG A 438 15.97 15.11 -5.13
N GLY A 439 16.66 14.89 -6.25
CA GLY A 439 15.99 14.47 -7.47
C GLY A 439 15.44 13.06 -7.28
N GLN A 440 14.12 12.90 -7.29
CA GLN A 440 13.44 11.62 -7.05
C GLN A 440 12.77 11.08 -8.33
N GLY A 441 12.24 9.85 -8.28
CA GLY A 441 11.74 9.11 -9.44
C GLY A 441 10.62 9.80 -10.25
N LEU A 442 9.88 10.75 -9.65
CA LEU A 442 8.87 11.54 -10.37
C LEU A 442 9.46 12.73 -11.13
N LYS A 443 10.75 13.04 -11.02
CA LYS A 443 11.38 14.16 -11.72
C LYS A 443 11.10 14.16 -13.23
N ARG A 444 11.13 12.99 -13.88
CA ARG A 444 10.85 12.85 -15.33
C ARG A 444 9.40 13.16 -15.74
N PHE A 445 8.49 13.21 -14.76
CA PHE A 445 7.07 13.49 -14.94
C PHE A 445 6.68 14.90 -14.49
N ALA A 446 7.58 15.59 -13.77
CA ALA A 446 7.31 16.88 -13.15
C ALA A 446 7.27 17.99 -14.18
N THR A 447 6.26 18.87 -14.11
CA THR A 447 6.23 20.18 -14.77
C THR A 447 7.23 21.13 -14.12
N HIS A 448 7.27 21.10 -12.78
CA HIS A 448 8.26 21.82 -11.97
C HIS A 448 8.90 20.86 -10.97
N MET A 449 10.24 20.87 -10.93
CA MET A 449 11.01 20.13 -9.93
C MET A 449 11.78 21.14 -9.06
N LEU A 450 11.35 21.33 -7.83
CA LEU A 450 11.97 22.26 -6.87
C LEU A 450 12.87 21.47 -5.92
N GLN A 451 14.19 21.54 -6.15
CA GLN A 451 15.18 20.93 -5.26
C GLN A 451 15.64 21.99 -4.24
N PHE A 452 14.83 22.23 -3.23
CA PHE A 452 15.05 23.25 -2.23
C PHE A 452 16.03 22.79 -1.13
N LYS A 453 16.59 23.73 -0.38
CA LYS A 453 17.46 23.44 0.75
C LYS A 453 16.67 22.80 1.90
N PRO A 454 17.15 21.69 2.51
CA PRO A 454 16.51 21.10 3.67
C PRO A 454 16.26 22.13 4.80
N GLY A 455 15.06 22.07 5.39
CA GLY A 455 14.63 23.00 6.44
C GLY A 455 14.12 24.36 5.96
N ALA A 456 14.05 24.59 4.65
CA ALA A 456 13.55 25.83 4.06
C ALA A 456 12.09 25.75 3.57
N ASP A 457 11.35 24.74 4.02
CA ASP A 457 9.98 24.46 3.60
C ASP A 457 9.06 25.66 3.82
N VAL A 458 9.01 26.18 5.06
CA VAL A 458 8.18 27.35 5.40
C VAL A 458 8.52 28.57 4.53
N SER A 459 9.82 28.85 4.32
CA SER A 459 10.25 29.97 3.51
C SER A 459 9.80 29.85 2.06
N MET A 460 9.93 28.65 1.48
CA MET A 460 9.53 28.36 0.11
C MET A 460 8.01 28.42 -0.06
N LEU A 461 7.27 27.77 0.84
CA LEU A 461 5.80 27.68 0.76
C LEU A 461 5.16 29.06 1.00
N ASN A 462 5.63 29.81 1.99
CA ASN A 462 5.14 31.17 2.24
C ASN A 462 5.48 32.14 1.09
N ALA A 463 6.60 31.93 0.37
CA ALA A 463 6.89 32.69 -0.83
C ALA A 463 5.87 32.44 -1.95
N ILE A 464 5.46 31.19 -2.12
CA ILE A 464 4.40 30.80 -3.08
C ILE A 464 3.08 31.47 -2.66
N CYS A 465 2.70 31.36 -1.38
CA CYS A 465 1.50 32.00 -0.83
C CYS A 465 1.56 33.53 -0.97
N HIS A 466 2.73 34.15 -0.74
CA HIS A 466 2.93 35.59 -0.94
C HIS A 466 2.56 36.02 -2.37
N VAL A 467 3.04 35.31 -3.38
CA VAL A 467 2.74 35.63 -4.79
C VAL A 467 1.24 35.54 -5.07
N ILE A 468 0.56 34.52 -4.53
CA ILE A 468 -0.88 34.35 -4.68
C ILE A 468 -1.64 35.56 -4.11
N VAL A 469 -1.19 36.08 -2.97
CA VAL A 469 -1.78 37.27 -2.35
C VAL A 469 -1.43 38.53 -3.13
N GLU A 470 -0.15 38.73 -3.48
CA GLU A 470 0.38 39.90 -4.18
C GLU A 470 -0.31 40.08 -5.56
N GLU A 471 -0.47 39.00 -6.30
CA GLU A 471 -1.10 39.00 -7.62
C GLU A 471 -2.64 38.87 -7.57
N GLY A 472 -3.24 38.69 -6.37
CA GLY A 472 -4.69 38.60 -6.19
C GLY A 472 -5.29 37.32 -6.76
N LEU A 473 -4.52 36.22 -6.78
CA LEU A 473 -4.91 34.93 -7.39
C LEU A 473 -5.74 34.02 -6.46
N TYR A 474 -5.93 34.41 -5.20
CA TYR A 474 -6.70 33.62 -4.23
C TYR A 474 -8.20 33.64 -4.53
N ASP A 475 -8.90 32.59 -4.13
CA ASP A 475 -10.37 32.48 -4.26
C ASP A 475 -11.07 33.30 -3.16
N ARG A 476 -11.48 34.54 -3.50
CA ARG A 476 -12.15 35.44 -2.55
C ARG A 476 -13.40 34.86 -1.94
N GLN A 477 -14.24 34.21 -2.75
CA GLN A 477 -15.50 33.68 -2.27
C GLN A 477 -15.30 32.53 -1.28
N TYR A 478 -14.34 31.67 -1.58
CA TYR A 478 -14.00 30.57 -0.69
C TYR A 478 -13.38 31.08 0.62
N VAL A 479 -12.43 32.00 0.53
CA VAL A 479 -11.77 32.60 1.70
C VAL A 479 -12.78 33.28 2.62
N GLU A 480 -13.68 34.10 2.07
CA GLU A 480 -14.70 34.83 2.85
C GLU A 480 -15.73 33.87 3.49
N ALA A 481 -16.08 32.78 2.81
CA ALA A 481 -17.12 31.85 3.27
C ALA A 481 -16.63 30.75 4.23
N PHE A 482 -15.36 30.31 4.09
CA PHE A 482 -14.88 29.07 4.72
C PHE A 482 -13.58 29.22 5.52
N THR A 483 -13.00 30.43 5.63
CA THR A 483 -11.76 30.62 6.39
C THR A 483 -11.91 31.71 7.45
N GLU A 484 -10.97 31.70 8.40
CA GLU A 484 -10.82 32.71 9.47
C GLU A 484 -9.46 33.37 9.38
N ASN A 485 -9.31 34.54 10.05
CA ASN A 485 -8.06 35.26 10.22
C ASN A 485 -7.34 35.68 8.93
N TRP A 486 -8.05 35.79 7.81
CA TRP A 486 -7.47 36.08 6.49
C TRP A 486 -6.60 37.35 6.46
N GLU A 487 -7.04 38.44 7.09
CA GLU A 487 -6.25 39.69 7.09
C GLU A 487 -4.95 39.56 7.88
N ALA A 488 -4.92 38.74 8.94
CA ALA A 488 -3.70 38.46 9.69
C ALA A 488 -2.73 37.59 8.87
N GLU A 489 -3.25 36.56 8.18
CA GLU A 489 -2.45 35.72 7.28
C GLU A 489 -1.86 36.52 6.12
N LYS A 490 -2.64 37.41 5.52
CA LYS A 490 -2.19 38.29 4.44
C LYS A 490 -1.09 39.23 4.89
N ALA A 491 -1.21 39.78 6.10
CA ALA A 491 -0.18 40.66 6.69
C ALA A 491 1.11 39.87 7.02
N HIS A 492 0.97 38.63 7.47
CA HIS A 492 2.10 37.74 7.72
C HIS A 492 2.84 37.42 6.42
N LEU A 493 2.12 36.99 5.40
CA LEU A 493 2.68 36.61 4.09
C LEU A 493 3.42 37.76 3.38
N ALA A 494 3.11 39.04 3.65
CA ALA A 494 3.81 40.17 3.10
C ALA A 494 5.33 40.18 3.41
N GLN A 495 5.77 39.41 4.42
CA GLN A 495 7.18 39.31 4.82
C GLN A 495 8.00 38.35 3.97
N PHE A 496 7.39 37.57 3.06
CA PHE A 496 8.00 36.47 2.31
C PHE A 496 8.07 36.71 0.78
N PRO A 497 8.55 37.90 0.30
CA PRO A 497 8.68 38.09 -1.14
C PRO A 497 9.66 37.07 -1.74
N PRO A 498 9.36 36.47 -2.92
CA PRO A 498 10.18 35.43 -3.54
C PRO A 498 11.65 35.79 -3.69
N GLU A 499 11.96 37.03 -4.02
CA GLU A 499 13.32 37.55 -4.21
C GLU A 499 14.17 37.49 -2.93
N ARG A 500 13.52 37.62 -1.78
CA ARG A 500 14.18 37.46 -0.46
C ARG A 500 14.30 35.98 -0.10
N MET A 501 13.24 35.17 -0.41
CA MET A 501 13.21 33.77 -0.03
C MET A 501 14.11 32.91 -0.91
N GLU A 502 14.40 33.30 -2.13
CA GLU A 502 15.35 32.63 -3.04
C GLU A 502 16.69 32.31 -2.35
N ALA A 503 17.27 33.27 -1.64
CA ALA A 503 18.52 33.05 -0.93
C ALA A 503 18.42 31.99 0.19
N LEU A 504 17.26 31.87 0.82
CA LEU A 504 16.98 30.93 1.91
C LEU A 504 16.68 29.53 1.38
N CYS A 505 15.74 29.43 0.47
CA CYS A 505 15.27 28.10 -0.03
C CYS A 505 16.08 27.55 -1.21
N GLY A 506 16.82 28.40 -1.93
CA GLY A 506 17.63 28.01 -3.08
C GLY A 506 16.82 27.80 -4.36
N ILE A 507 15.55 28.22 -4.40
CA ILE A 507 14.69 28.16 -5.58
C ILE A 507 14.57 29.59 -6.17
N PRO A 508 14.81 29.75 -7.50
CA PRO A 508 14.70 31.07 -8.15
C PRO A 508 13.31 31.68 -7.95
N ALA A 509 13.29 33.00 -7.68
CA ALA A 509 12.05 33.76 -7.46
C ALA A 509 11.05 33.58 -8.63
N GLU A 510 11.54 33.58 -9.87
CA GLU A 510 10.71 33.33 -11.06
C GLU A 510 10.03 31.94 -11.03
N THR A 511 10.74 30.90 -10.57
CA THR A 511 10.16 29.54 -10.41
C THR A 511 9.08 29.53 -9.34
N LEU A 512 9.30 30.21 -8.20
CA LEU A 512 8.29 30.33 -7.14
C LEU A 512 7.02 31.04 -7.67
N ARG A 513 7.20 32.12 -8.45
CA ARG A 513 6.09 32.84 -9.12
C ARG A 513 5.35 31.95 -10.13
N ALA A 514 6.09 31.18 -10.94
CA ALA A 514 5.47 30.25 -11.90
C ALA A 514 4.64 29.15 -11.22
N VAL A 515 5.17 28.56 -10.15
CA VAL A 515 4.46 27.54 -9.34
C VAL A 515 3.19 28.13 -8.69
N ALA A 516 3.27 29.34 -8.13
CA ALA A 516 2.13 30.03 -7.53
C ALA A 516 0.99 30.23 -8.56
N ARG A 517 1.33 30.71 -9.75
CA ARG A 517 0.36 30.95 -10.84
C ARG A 517 -0.24 29.65 -11.36
N ASP A 518 0.56 28.59 -11.56
CA ASP A 518 0.08 27.30 -11.99
C ASP A 518 -0.88 26.68 -10.97
N PHE A 519 -0.56 26.76 -9.68
CA PHE A 519 -1.39 26.18 -8.63
C PHE A 519 -2.68 26.97 -8.41
N ALA A 520 -2.59 28.28 -8.26
CA ALA A 520 -3.77 29.14 -8.02
C ALA A 520 -4.65 29.30 -9.25
N GLY A 521 -4.09 29.20 -10.47
CA GLY A 521 -4.83 29.26 -11.72
C GLY A 521 -5.59 27.96 -12.08
N ALA A 522 -5.35 26.86 -11.34
CA ALA A 522 -6.02 25.59 -11.57
C ALA A 522 -7.49 25.64 -11.11
N LYS A 523 -8.38 24.95 -11.85
CA LYS A 523 -9.77 24.75 -11.38
C LYS A 523 -9.84 23.77 -10.22
N SER A 524 -8.95 22.78 -10.22
CA SER A 524 -8.85 21.76 -9.19
C SER A 524 -7.39 21.39 -8.95
N ALA A 525 -6.99 21.35 -7.67
CA ALA A 525 -5.63 20.94 -7.33
C ALA A 525 -5.58 20.12 -6.03
N MET A 526 -4.60 19.23 -5.94
CA MET A 526 -4.34 18.39 -4.78
C MET A 526 -2.92 18.60 -4.26
N ILE A 527 -2.75 18.49 -2.95
CA ILE A 527 -1.45 18.51 -2.29
C ILE A 527 -1.22 17.18 -1.58
N PHE A 528 -0.11 16.52 -1.93
CA PHE A 528 0.37 15.30 -1.31
C PHE A 528 1.69 15.55 -0.60
N TRP A 529 1.84 15.06 0.63
CA TRP A 529 3.11 15.20 1.34
C TRP A 529 3.46 13.94 2.14
N GLY A 530 4.74 13.79 2.42
CA GLY A 530 5.25 12.69 3.21
C GLY A 530 6.00 13.14 4.46
N MET A 531 6.78 12.22 5.01
CA MET A 531 7.57 12.44 6.21
C MET A 531 8.68 13.48 6.04
N GLY A 532 9.12 13.76 4.79
CA GLY A 532 10.03 14.85 4.50
C GLY A 532 9.49 16.23 4.83
N VAL A 533 8.16 16.38 5.01
CA VAL A 533 7.50 17.58 5.53
C VAL A 533 7.32 17.50 7.04
N SER A 534 6.83 16.37 7.55
CA SER A 534 6.37 16.23 8.94
C SER A 534 7.47 15.92 9.94
N GLN A 535 8.55 15.24 9.54
CA GLN A 535 9.65 14.86 10.42
C GLN A 535 10.72 15.95 10.53
N HIS A 536 10.29 17.15 10.87
CA HIS A 536 11.13 18.32 11.15
C HIS A 536 10.75 18.94 12.49
N ILE A 537 11.64 19.71 13.10
CA ILE A 537 11.31 20.54 14.28
C ILE A 537 10.20 21.54 13.98
N HIS A 538 10.01 21.92 12.71
CA HIS A 538 8.93 22.77 12.20
C HIS A 538 7.90 22.00 11.38
N GLY A 539 7.76 20.68 11.59
CA GLY A 539 6.88 19.82 10.77
C GLY A 539 5.40 20.24 10.81
N THR A 540 4.93 20.75 11.95
CA THR A 540 3.56 21.29 12.07
C THR A 540 3.40 22.56 11.25
N ASP A 541 4.37 23.49 11.28
CA ASP A 541 4.33 24.73 10.49
C ASP A 541 4.45 24.45 9.00
N ASN A 542 5.30 23.50 8.60
CA ASN A 542 5.37 23.03 7.20
C ASN A 542 4.00 22.57 6.71
N SER A 543 3.29 21.76 7.53
CA SER A 543 1.96 21.26 7.20
C SER A 543 0.90 22.36 7.19
N ARG A 544 0.97 23.34 8.11
CA ARG A 544 0.10 24.52 8.13
C ARG A 544 0.23 25.33 6.86
N CYS A 545 1.47 25.58 6.37
CA CYS A 545 1.70 26.28 5.11
C CYS A 545 1.03 25.57 3.91
N LEU A 546 1.07 24.25 3.86
CA LEU A 546 0.40 23.47 2.80
C LEU A 546 -1.14 23.58 2.89
N ILE A 547 -1.67 23.57 4.10
CA ILE A 547 -3.11 23.73 4.33
C ILE A 547 -3.55 25.16 3.94
N SER A 548 -2.83 26.20 4.38
CA SER A 548 -3.09 27.60 4.00
C SER A 548 -3.05 27.77 2.48
N LEU A 549 -2.06 27.18 1.79
CA LEU A 549 -1.93 27.22 0.34
C LEU A 549 -3.17 26.62 -0.36
N ALA A 550 -3.69 25.49 0.11
CA ALA A 550 -4.89 24.87 -0.45
C ALA A 550 -6.15 25.68 -0.16
N LEU A 551 -6.31 26.16 1.08
CA LEU A 551 -7.51 26.91 1.50
C LEU A 551 -7.63 28.25 0.79
N MET A 552 -6.53 29.01 0.64
CA MET A 552 -6.58 30.30 -0.06
C MET A 552 -6.98 30.19 -1.54
N CYS A 553 -6.74 29.03 -2.15
CA CYS A 553 -7.11 28.76 -3.54
C CYS A 553 -8.45 27.97 -3.68
N GLY A 554 -9.15 27.69 -2.58
CA GLY A 554 -10.40 26.91 -2.60
C GLY A 554 -10.22 25.45 -3.03
N HIS A 555 -9.04 24.85 -2.82
CA HIS A 555 -8.73 23.48 -3.23
C HIS A 555 -9.01 22.45 -2.13
N VAL A 556 -10.11 22.60 -1.42
CA VAL A 556 -10.62 21.63 -0.43
C VAL A 556 -12.15 21.53 -0.58
N GLY A 557 -12.69 20.31 -0.52
CA GLY A 557 -14.14 20.06 -0.48
C GLY A 557 -14.83 19.97 -1.85
N ARG A 558 -14.08 19.86 -2.94
CA ARG A 558 -14.60 19.69 -4.31
C ARG A 558 -13.93 18.51 -5.02
N PRO A 559 -14.55 17.89 -6.02
CA PRO A 559 -13.90 16.86 -6.83
C PRO A 559 -12.57 17.34 -7.41
N GLY A 560 -11.55 16.47 -7.39
CA GLY A 560 -10.20 16.78 -7.86
C GLY A 560 -9.42 17.75 -6.97
N THR A 561 -9.91 18.04 -5.75
CA THR A 561 -9.20 18.90 -4.78
C THR A 561 -8.98 18.17 -3.48
N GLY A 562 -7.92 18.52 -2.73
CA GLY A 562 -7.72 17.95 -1.41
C GLY A 562 -6.31 18.00 -0.86
N LEU A 563 -6.24 17.67 0.41
CA LEU A 563 -5.05 17.57 1.24
C LEU A 563 -4.83 16.10 1.59
N HIS A 564 -3.65 15.56 1.25
CA HIS A 564 -3.39 14.13 1.41
C HIS A 564 -1.99 13.85 1.97
N PRO A 565 -1.82 13.77 3.29
CA PRO A 565 -0.62 13.17 3.88
C PRO A 565 -0.54 11.69 3.54
N LEU A 566 0.50 11.28 2.81
CA LEU A 566 0.74 9.90 2.39
C LEU A 566 1.19 9.05 3.59
N ARG A 567 0.29 8.29 4.19
CA ARG A 567 0.58 7.44 5.36
C ARG A 567 1.56 6.32 4.99
N GLY A 568 2.60 6.13 5.81
CA GLY A 568 3.66 5.16 5.57
C GLY A 568 3.22 3.71 5.72
N GLN A 569 2.97 3.27 6.94
CA GLN A 569 2.55 1.89 7.24
C GLN A 569 1.08 1.65 6.85
N ASN A 570 0.73 0.37 6.74
CA ASN A 570 -0.60 -0.06 6.28
C ASN A 570 -1.76 0.33 7.20
N ASN A 571 -1.52 0.56 8.48
CA ASN A 571 -2.56 0.91 9.47
C ASN A 571 -2.22 2.13 10.34
N VAL A 572 -1.38 3.03 9.89
CA VAL A 572 -1.07 4.28 10.64
C VAL A 572 -2.33 5.10 10.93
N GLN A 573 -3.24 5.17 9.96
CA GLN A 573 -4.52 5.86 10.16
C GLN A 573 -5.37 5.14 11.18
N GLY A 574 -5.56 3.83 11.03
CA GLY A 574 -6.46 3.06 11.88
C GLY A 574 -5.97 2.90 13.32
N ALA A 575 -4.66 2.81 13.55
CA ALA A 575 -4.12 2.77 14.90
C ALA A 575 -4.41 4.08 15.67
N SER A 576 -4.31 5.22 14.98
CA SER A 576 -4.71 6.52 15.56
C SER A 576 -6.23 6.61 15.76
N ASP A 577 -7.04 6.19 14.78
CA ASP A 577 -8.51 6.16 14.86
C ASP A 577 -8.99 5.26 16.03
N ALA A 578 -8.24 4.18 16.33
CA ALA A 578 -8.50 3.28 17.44
C ALA A 578 -8.06 3.82 18.83
N GLY A 579 -7.52 5.04 18.88
CA GLY A 579 -7.14 5.71 20.13
C GLY A 579 -5.76 5.31 20.67
N LEU A 580 -4.87 4.74 19.85
CA LEU A 580 -3.52 4.37 20.27
C LEU A 580 -2.60 5.61 20.32
N VAL A 581 -3.07 6.67 20.94
CA VAL A 581 -2.38 7.95 21.14
C VAL A 581 -2.67 8.52 22.53
N PRO A 582 -1.72 9.20 23.18
CA PRO A 582 -1.83 9.51 24.62
C PRO A 582 -2.89 10.55 24.98
N MET A 583 -3.33 11.40 24.04
CA MET A 583 -4.30 12.47 24.27
C MET A 583 -5.72 12.13 23.84
N PHE A 584 -5.92 11.05 23.09
CA PHE A 584 -7.22 10.70 22.51
C PHE A 584 -7.62 9.26 22.78
N LEU A 585 -8.90 9.07 23.02
CA LEU A 585 -9.63 7.82 22.96
C LEU A 585 -10.02 7.53 21.50
N PRO A 586 -10.60 6.36 21.18
CA PRO A 586 -11.08 6.08 19.83
C PRO A 586 -11.91 7.23 19.23
N ASP A 587 -11.75 7.42 17.89
CA ASP A 587 -12.38 8.51 17.13
C ASP A 587 -11.94 9.92 17.60
N TYR A 588 -10.67 10.05 17.98
CA TYR A 588 -10.04 11.33 18.40
C TYR A 588 -10.76 12.06 19.54
N GLN A 589 -11.49 11.35 20.39
CA GLN A 589 -12.17 11.92 21.54
C GLN A 589 -11.16 12.21 22.66
N SER A 590 -11.20 13.44 23.22
CA SER A 590 -10.20 13.87 24.22
C SER A 590 -10.31 13.11 25.54
N VAL A 591 -9.18 12.63 26.06
CA VAL A 591 -9.10 12.03 27.41
C VAL A 591 -9.40 13.05 28.52
N THR A 592 -9.30 14.35 28.24
CA THR A 592 -9.58 15.42 29.20
C THR A 592 -11.08 15.76 29.33
N ASP A 593 -11.94 15.22 28.44
CA ASP A 593 -13.38 15.41 28.52
C ASP A 593 -14.00 14.34 29.45
N ASP A 594 -14.49 14.76 30.59
CA ASP A 594 -15.10 13.88 31.61
C ASP A 594 -16.29 13.08 31.06
N ARG A 595 -17.08 13.65 30.15
CA ARG A 595 -18.23 12.98 29.55
C ARG A 595 -17.78 11.83 28.67
N VAL A 596 -16.77 12.08 27.85
CA VAL A 596 -16.16 11.07 26.96
C VAL A 596 -15.54 9.96 27.81
N ARG A 597 -14.74 10.32 28.82
CA ARG A 597 -14.07 9.35 29.68
C ARG A 597 -15.07 8.44 30.40
N ARG A 598 -16.15 9.00 30.97
CA ARG A 598 -17.23 8.21 31.58
C ARG A 598 -17.92 7.27 30.60
N ALA A 599 -18.18 7.71 29.36
CA ALA A 599 -18.79 6.85 28.37
C ALA A 599 -17.90 5.63 28.03
N PHE A 600 -16.59 5.80 28.05
CA PHE A 600 -15.65 4.68 27.83
C PHE A 600 -15.49 3.80 29.07
N THR A 601 -15.47 4.34 30.27
CA THR A 601 -15.45 3.53 31.52
C THR A 601 -16.70 2.67 31.62
N ASP A 602 -17.87 3.25 31.34
CA ASP A 602 -19.14 2.50 31.30
C ASP A 602 -19.14 1.41 30.24
N LEU A 603 -18.67 1.73 29.00
CA LEU A 603 -18.55 0.76 27.89
C LEU A 603 -17.58 -0.38 28.20
N TRP A 604 -16.54 -0.08 28.95
CA TRP A 604 -15.49 -1.06 29.26
C TRP A 604 -15.77 -1.86 30.54
N ASP A 605 -16.78 -1.48 31.31
CA ASP A 605 -17.06 -1.99 32.64
C ASP A 605 -15.80 -1.91 33.53
N ALA A 606 -15.26 -0.72 33.66
CA ALA A 606 -13.94 -0.45 34.23
C ALA A 606 -13.95 0.71 35.22
N ASP A 607 -12.93 0.74 36.09
CA ASP A 607 -12.63 1.90 36.91
C ASP A 607 -12.25 3.11 36.04
N ASP A 608 -12.40 4.31 36.60
CA ASP A 608 -11.97 5.54 35.94
C ASP A 608 -10.43 5.56 35.78
N PHE A 609 -9.97 6.15 34.70
CA PHE A 609 -8.54 6.31 34.42
C PHE A 609 -8.17 7.81 34.36
N SER A 610 -6.86 8.13 34.30
CA SER A 610 -6.38 9.50 34.37
C SER A 610 -7.04 10.41 33.33
N ALA A 611 -7.43 11.60 33.76
CA ALA A 611 -7.90 12.70 32.92
C ALA A 611 -6.76 13.49 32.28
N GLU A 612 -5.53 13.21 32.65
CA GLU A 612 -4.36 13.87 32.09
C GLU A 612 -3.94 13.23 30.76
N LYS A 613 -3.41 14.04 29.86
CA LYS A 613 -2.76 13.50 28.65
C LYS A 613 -1.56 12.65 29.06
N GLY A 614 -1.41 11.49 28.41
CA GLY A 614 -0.23 10.66 28.62
C GLY A 614 1.01 11.22 27.91
N LEU A 615 2.15 10.59 28.16
CA LEU A 615 3.42 10.91 27.54
C LEU A 615 3.46 10.39 26.10
N THR A 616 4.06 11.15 25.20
CA THR A 616 4.40 10.73 23.84
C THR A 616 5.60 9.78 23.84
N VAL A 617 5.85 9.06 22.74
CA VAL A 617 6.99 8.11 22.63
C VAL A 617 8.31 8.76 23.05
N THR A 618 8.61 9.96 22.56
CA THR A 618 9.87 10.67 22.91
C THR A 618 9.90 11.05 24.40
N GLU A 619 8.80 11.59 24.94
CA GLU A 619 8.67 11.93 26.36
C GLU A 619 8.72 10.66 27.26
N ILE A 620 8.28 9.50 26.77
CA ILE A 620 8.43 8.23 27.50
C ILE A 620 9.92 7.87 27.63
N MET A 621 10.73 8.00 26.56
CA MET A 621 12.17 7.74 26.64
C MET A 621 12.89 8.70 27.59
N ASP A 622 12.54 9.98 27.56
CA ASP A 622 13.04 10.98 28.54
C ASP A 622 12.66 10.61 29.98
N ALA A 623 11.39 10.20 30.18
CA ALA A 623 10.87 9.81 31.48
C ALA A 623 11.53 8.51 32.05
N VAL A 624 12.02 7.62 31.18
CA VAL A 624 12.86 6.48 31.61
C VAL A 624 14.20 6.98 32.15
N HIS A 625 14.84 7.94 31.46
CA HIS A 625 16.08 8.55 31.94
C HIS A 625 15.92 9.27 33.29
N GLU A 626 14.73 9.82 33.53
CA GLU A 626 14.35 10.50 34.77
C GLU A 626 13.82 9.53 35.88
N ASP A 627 13.93 8.22 35.68
CA ASP A 627 13.42 7.18 36.61
C ASP A 627 11.90 7.22 36.87
N LYS A 628 11.11 7.91 36.03
CA LYS A 628 9.66 7.99 36.13
C LYS A 628 8.95 6.79 35.49
N ILE A 629 9.43 6.36 34.31
CA ILE A 629 8.99 5.13 33.66
C ILE A 629 10.02 4.02 33.97
N LYS A 630 9.52 2.91 34.47
CA LYS A 630 10.34 1.77 34.89
C LYS A 630 10.01 0.49 34.12
N GLY A 631 8.82 0.42 33.51
CA GLY A 631 8.41 -0.72 32.71
C GLY A 631 7.76 -0.33 31.43
N MET A 632 7.97 -1.12 30.39
CA MET A 632 7.31 -0.92 29.10
C MET A 632 6.80 -2.22 28.49
N TYR A 633 5.71 -2.11 27.73
CA TYR A 633 5.25 -3.12 26.80
C TYR A 633 5.32 -2.56 25.39
N ILE A 634 6.16 -3.16 24.53
CA ILE A 634 6.35 -2.75 23.13
C ILE A 634 5.74 -3.82 22.22
N LEU A 635 4.81 -3.40 21.36
CA LEU A 635 4.06 -4.27 20.47
C LEU A 635 4.35 -3.94 19.00
N GLY A 636 5.16 -4.77 18.31
CA GLY A 636 5.41 -4.70 16.88
C GLY A 636 6.17 -3.44 16.45
N GLU A 637 6.99 -2.88 17.32
CA GLU A 637 7.85 -1.71 17.08
C GLU A 637 9.29 -1.98 17.47
N ASN A 638 10.21 -1.26 16.82
CA ASN A 638 11.65 -1.42 17.01
C ASN A 638 12.34 -0.08 17.33
N PRO A 639 12.02 0.57 18.48
CA PRO A 639 12.58 1.87 18.84
C PRO A 639 14.11 1.87 18.96
N ALA A 640 14.73 0.76 19.32
CA ALA A 640 16.21 0.64 19.32
C ALA A 640 16.85 0.84 17.93
N MET A 641 16.03 0.91 16.86
CA MET A 641 16.45 1.15 15.48
C MET A 641 15.79 2.43 14.89
N SER A 642 14.54 2.70 15.24
CA SER A 642 13.69 3.70 14.56
C SER A 642 13.58 5.03 15.26
N ASP A 643 13.87 5.13 16.54
CA ASP A 643 13.70 6.36 17.29
C ASP A 643 14.79 7.40 16.94
N PRO A 644 14.45 8.69 16.92
CA PRO A 644 15.46 9.74 16.80
C PRO A 644 16.39 9.71 18.01
N ASP A 645 17.64 10.11 17.81
CA ASP A 645 18.69 9.93 18.81
C ASP A 645 18.72 8.49 19.36
N VAL A 646 19.10 7.56 18.48
CA VAL A 646 18.98 6.13 18.72
C VAL A 646 19.80 5.65 19.94
N GLU A 647 20.91 6.32 20.28
CA GLU A 647 21.70 5.98 21.47
C GLU A 647 20.94 6.35 22.75
N HIS A 648 20.27 7.51 22.76
CA HIS A 648 19.39 7.90 23.87
C HIS A 648 18.24 6.89 24.09
N ALA A 649 17.62 6.43 22.99
CA ALA A 649 16.55 5.42 23.07
C ALA A 649 17.08 4.06 23.57
N ARG A 650 18.24 3.62 23.09
CA ARG A 650 18.89 2.36 23.52
C ARG A 650 19.26 2.39 25.00
N ASP A 651 19.84 3.49 25.45
CA ASP A 651 20.18 3.69 26.86
C ASP A 651 18.92 3.71 27.75
N ALA A 652 17.82 4.30 27.28
CA ALA A 652 16.53 4.24 27.98
C ALA A 652 16.04 2.79 28.09
N LEU A 653 16.02 2.03 26.97
CA LEU A 653 15.58 0.63 26.97
C LEU A 653 16.43 -0.26 27.89
N ALA A 654 17.74 0.01 27.97
CA ALA A 654 18.64 -0.72 28.86
C ALA A 654 18.36 -0.49 30.36
N LYS A 655 17.89 0.72 30.71
CA LYS A 655 17.57 1.12 32.10
C LYS A 655 16.24 0.57 32.63
N LEU A 656 15.36 0.07 31.76
CA LEU A 656 14.05 -0.43 32.19
C LEU A 656 14.20 -1.63 33.14
N ASP A 657 13.50 -1.57 34.25
CA ASP A 657 13.43 -2.65 35.24
C ASP A 657 12.66 -3.88 34.68
N HIS A 658 11.70 -3.65 33.80
CA HIS A 658 10.97 -4.72 33.11
C HIS A 658 10.48 -4.27 31.73
N LEU A 659 10.93 -4.98 30.68
CA LEU A 659 10.56 -4.74 29.30
C LEU A 659 9.94 -5.99 28.67
N VAL A 660 8.71 -5.87 28.22
CA VAL A 660 8.01 -6.88 27.42
C VAL A 660 8.03 -6.45 25.94
N VAL A 661 8.52 -7.31 25.04
CA VAL A 661 8.49 -7.07 23.60
C VAL A 661 7.70 -8.16 22.92
N GLN A 662 6.74 -7.77 22.07
CA GLN A 662 6.00 -8.69 21.22
C GLN A 662 6.31 -8.39 19.77
N ASP A 663 6.98 -9.29 19.07
CA ASP A 663 7.39 -9.13 17.69
C ASP A 663 7.44 -10.46 16.94
N ILE A 664 7.62 -10.40 15.62
CA ILE A 664 7.75 -11.57 14.74
C ILE A 664 9.19 -12.05 14.61
N PHE A 665 10.16 -11.19 14.89
CA PHE A 665 11.61 -11.48 14.86
C PHE A 665 12.31 -11.02 16.13
N LEU A 666 13.52 -11.50 16.33
CA LEU A 666 14.44 -10.99 17.35
C LEU A 666 15.05 -9.68 16.85
N THR A 667 14.33 -8.57 17.08
CA THR A 667 14.74 -7.22 16.65
C THR A 667 15.78 -6.62 17.58
N GLU A 668 16.34 -5.45 17.23
CA GLU A 668 17.25 -4.70 18.08
C GLU A 668 16.61 -4.36 19.44
N THR A 669 15.32 -4.02 19.44
CA THR A 669 14.55 -3.75 20.68
C THR A 669 14.40 -5.02 21.53
N ALA A 670 14.21 -6.18 20.90
CA ALA A 670 14.09 -7.45 21.62
C ALA A 670 15.35 -7.82 22.38
N ASN A 671 16.54 -7.30 21.98
CA ASN A 671 17.79 -7.50 22.72
C ASN A 671 17.73 -6.97 24.16
N TYR A 672 16.93 -5.95 24.42
CA TYR A 672 16.77 -5.32 25.75
C TYR A 672 15.63 -5.94 26.58
N ALA A 673 14.85 -6.84 26.01
CA ALA A 673 13.66 -7.38 26.65
C ALA A 673 13.99 -8.32 27.82
N ASP A 674 13.07 -8.37 28.80
CA ASP A 674 13.01 -9.40 29.83
C ASP A 674 12.11 -10.55 29.39
N VAL A 675 11.04 -10.25 28.65
CA VAL A 675 10.13 -11.23 28.07
C VAL A 675 9.89 -10.91 26.60
N ILE A 676 10.01 -11.91 25.73
CA ILE A 676 9.72 -11.80 24.30
C ILE A 676 8.54 -12.71 23.98
N LEU A 677 7.49 -12.12 23.42
CA LEU A 677 6.26 -12.81 23.02
C LEU A 677 6.18 -12.88 21.49
N PRO A 678 6.14 -14.06 20.86
CA PRO A 678 6.02 -14.19 19.41
C PRO A 678 4.71 -13.62 18.90
N ALA A 679 4.76 -12.70 17.94
CA ALA A 679 3.60 -12.17 17.25
C ALA A 679 3.23 -13.00 16.00
N SER A 680 1.95 -12.90 15.58
CA SER A 680 1.51 -13.41 14.28
C SER A 680 1.91 -12.46 13.16
N ALA A 681 2.41 -12.98 12.04
CA ALA A 681 2.56 -12.23 10.82
C ALA A 681 1.18 -11.84 10.24
N PHE A 682 1.15 -10.87 9.34
CA PHE A 682 -0.11 -10.29 8.87
C PHE A 682 -1.06 -11.33 8.23
N PHE A 683 -0.53 -12.24 7.42
CA PHE A 683 -1.34 -13.30 6.78
C PHE A 683 -1.58 -14.54 7.65
N GLU A 684 -1.08 -14.54 8.88
CA GLU A 684 -1.41 -15.56 9.91
C GLU A 684 -2.58 -15.15 10.82
N LYS A 685 -3.14 -13.95 10.64
CA LYS A 685 -4.25 -13.41 11.47
C LYS A 685 -5.28 -12.70 10.60
N SER A 686 -6.47 -12.51 11.13
CA SER A 686 -7.52 -11.69 10.53
C SER A 686 -7.80 -10.47 11.41
N GLY A 687 -8.09 -9.36 10.77
CA GLY A 687 -8.43 -8.11 11.42
C GLY A 687 -8.54 -6.96 10.41
N THR A 688 -9.03 -5.82 10.84
CA THR A 688 -9.21 -4.67 9.96
C THR A 688 -8.01 -3.73 9.99
N VAL A 689 -7.80 -3.03 8.88
CA VAL A 689 -6.82 -1.94 8.75
C VAL A 689 -7.44 -0.77 8.02
N THR A 690 -6.99 0.45 8.32
CA THR A 690 -7.47 1.66 7.66
C THR A 690 -6.34 2.26 6.82
N ASN A 691 -6.54 2.33 5.51
CA ASN A 691 -5.54 2.82 4.57
C ASN A 691 -5.39 4.35 4.57
N THR A 692 -4.49 4.89 3.73
CA THR A 692 -4.25 6.34 3.62
C THR A 692 -5.46 7.12 3.13
N ASN A 693 -6.39 6.48 2.40
CA ASN A 693 -7.67 7.07 1.96
C ASN A 693 -8.75 7.05 3.06
N ARG A 694 -8.42 6.61 4.28
CA ARG A 694 -9.35 6.38 5.39
C ARG A 694 -10.42 5.30 5.08
N GLN A 695 -10.07 4.33 4.24
CA GLN A 695 -10.94 3.18 3.95
C GLN A 695 -10.57 2.02 4.88
N VAL A 696 -11.57 1.51 5.61
CA VAL A 696 -11.42 0.32 6.47
C VAL A 696 -11.49 -0.92 5.59
N GLN A 697 -10.50 -1.78 5.71
CA GLN A 697 -10.33 -2.97 4.87
C GLN A 697 -10.10 -4.20 5.73
N MET A 698 -10.62 -5.37 5.31
CA MET A 698 -10.47 -6.63 6.03
C MET A 698 -9.24 -7.38 5.55
N GLY A 699 -8.24 -7.52 6.43
CA GLY A 699 -7.17 -8.50 6.28
C GLY A 699 -7.61 -9.88 6.74
N ARG A 700 -7.35 -10.92 5.95
CA ARG A 700 -7.71 -12.31 6.26
C ARG A 700 -6.48 -13.17 6.39
N ALA A 701 -6.54 -14.11 7.34
CA ALA A 701 -5.52 -15.16 7.47
C ALA A 701 -5.59 -16.09 6.27
N ALA A 702 -4.45 -16.33 5.65
CA ALA A 702 -4.27 -17.24 4.52
C ALA A 702 -3.45 -18.47 4.90
N VAL A 703 -2.59 -18.36 5.90
CA VAL A 703 -1.75 -19.46 6.35
C VAL A 703 -1.98 -19.76 7.82
N ALA A 704 -1.85 -21.05 8.17
CA ALA A 704 -1.93 -21.45 9.56
C ALA A 704 -0.72 -20.91 10.29
N ARG A 705 -1.00 -20.42 11.48
CA ARG A 705 -0.01 -19.94 12.39
C ARG A 705 1.04 -21.00 12.74
N ARG A 706 2.30 -20.71 12.54
CA ARG A 706 3.40 -21.48 13.12
C ARG A 706 3.42 -21.24 14.64
N ARG A 707 3.05 -22.25 15.44
CA ARG A 707 3.04 -22.40 16.93
C ARG A 707 3.17 -21.14 17.84
N GLY A 708 3.27 -19.96 17.30
CA GLY A 708 3.23 -18.70 18.04
C GLY A 708 1.80 -18.25 18.39
N ALA A 709 1.53 -17.43 19.43
CA ALA A 709 0.18 -16.99 19.80
C ALA A 709 -0.45 -16.03 18.79
N ARG A 710 -1.71 -16.22 18.37
CA ARG A 710 -2.46 -15.14 17.72
C ARG A 710 -2.60 -14.04 18.75
N GLY A 711 -2.08 -12.88 18.59
CA GLY A 711 -2.19 -11.77 19.53
C GLY A 711 -3.32 -11.94 20.55
N LEU A 712 -3.78 -11.08 21.29
CA LEU A 712 -4.77 -11.22 22.39
C LEU A 712 -6.04 -12.10 22.12
N ALA A 713 -6.19 -12.68 20.91
CA ALA A 713 -7.37 -13.49 20.51
C ALA A 713 -7.31 -15.00 20.87
N HIS A 714 -6.25 -15.52 21.49
CA HIS A 714 -6.12 -16.98 21.70
C HIS A 714 -7.11 -17.61 22.72
N HIS A 715 -7.75 -16.81 23.56
CA HIS A 715 -8.58 -17.33 24.65
C HIS A 715 -10.00 -17.80 24.28
N ARG A 716 -10.46 -17.62 23.05
CA ARG A 716 -11.84 -18.00 22.67
C ARG A 716 -12.05 -19.45 22.21
N ARG A 717 -11.01 -20.27 22.00
CA ARG A 717 -11.18 -21.63 21.46
C ARG A 717 -11.13 -22.79 22.48
N SER A 718 -10.72 -22.55 23.74
CA SER A 718 -10.56 -23.65 24.72
C SER A 718 -11.77 -23.91 25.62
N GLY A 719 -12.89 -23.20 25.45
CA GLY A 719 -14.08 -23.39 26.30
C GLY A 719 -13.86 -23.04 27.79
N GLN A 720 -12.66 -22.65 28.17
CA GLN A 720 -12.38 -22.08 29.48
C GLN A 720 -12.66 -20.57 29.47
N PRO A 721 -13.24 -20.02 30.53
CA PRO A 721 -13.38 -18.58 30.66
C PRO A 721 -11.97 -17.96 30.46
N PRO A 722 -11.85 -16.84 29.72
CA PRO A 722 -10.55 -16.23 29.53
C PRO A 722 -9.96 -15.93 30.90
N ARG A 723 -8.87 -16.59 31.25
CA ARG A 723 -7.93 -15.94 32.17
C ARG A 723 -7.59 -14.63 31.48
N PRO A 724 -7.84 -13.48 32.12
CA PRO A 724 -7.42 -12.22 31.53
C PRO A 724 -5.94 -12.37 31.23
N ALA A 725 -5.58 -12.24 29.96
CA ALA A 725 -4.20 -12.44 29.48
C ALA A 725 -3.22 -11.53 30.23
N LEU A 726 -3.73 -10.55 30.90
CA LEU A 726 -3.13 -9.68 31.91
C LEU A 726 -4.28 -9.26 32.86
N ALA A 727 -4.56 -10.05 33.87
CA ALA A 727 -5.31 -9.56 35.03
C ALA A 727 -4.34 -8.67 35.81
N LEU A 728 -4.25 -7.40 35.46
CA LEU A 728 -3.51 -6.36 36.17
C LEU A 728 -4.40 -5.71 37.23
#